data_3ccad5611ceb0d5fa06785b80f365f1d
#
_entry.id   3ccad5611ceb0d5fa06785b80f365f1d
#
_cell.length_a   1.000
_cell.length_b   1.000
_cell.length_c   1.000
_cell.angle_alpha   90.00
_cell.angle_beta   90.00
_cell.angle_gamma   90.00
#
_symmetry.space_group_name_H-M   'P 1'
#
loop_
_entity.id
_entity.type
_entity.pdbx_description
1 polymer ?
#
loop_
_entity_poly.entity_id
_entity_poly.type
_entity_poly.pdbx_seq_one_letter_code
_entity_poly.pdbx_strand_id
1 'polypeptide(L)'
;MRSTHFHTRHLTGLVCTLLCVACMLLSCANPGSGPDGGPYDETPPRIVQMLPALGNTGERARKVTIAFDEPVKIDNASEKVIVSPPQINMPEIKTSGRRISVELMDSLKPGTTYTIDFSDAITDCTENNPLGNFTYYFSTGTQLDTMEVAGHVLAAENLEPVKGIMVGLHSNMADSAFTTLPFDRVARTDANGHFCIKGVAPGNYHIYALKDVDGDFKYTRGEMLAFSSETVVPSSFPDVRHDTLWADTIRIDTIKTVNYTHFMPDNLVLRAFTEKNNTRQLLKSQREPAYFRTYFTAPSAHVPVVRGLNFDAAHGIVEDRSAGNDTITYWLADTALVKQDSLMVAYTYEATNDSTLQPYLQTDTLCLVPQFSYERRQRLAAEDLAKWQKGLEKRHKRGDFSQEKPPVKPLKMQLALRGSINPDENMHITLDEPAARIDTTKFHLYLKVDTTYKAVPFKLRRDAHTLLAYTLYGEWRPGQQYLLNIDSTAVTGLSGAVCNNFDTKFSVAGDDSYGSLFMTIAGADSTCVVQLLQGDKVAKQVRVKNGRADFYYTRPTDYYVRAFIDANGNNRWDTGCYAEGRQPEMVYYYPHKITVRANWDIEQTWQLDALPLNRQKPAELVKQKGDTKNTPRNLNAERERKKRGG
;
A
#
# COMPACT_ATOMS: atom_id res chain seq x y z
N MET A 1 -83.31 42.94 32.26
CA MET A 1 -82.30 43.47 31.33
C MET A 1 -80.99 43.85 31.99
N ARG A 2 -80.22 42.86 32.53
CA ARG A 2 -78.88 43.18 33.13
C ARG A 2 -77.91 41.94 33.04
N SER A 3 -78.04 41.09 32.06
CA SER A 3 -77.20 39.88 31.95
C SER A 3 -76.45 39.70 30.64
N THR A 4 -76.70 40.52 29.61
CA THR A 4 -76.09 40.33 28.27
C THR A 4 -74.85 41.19 28.01
N HIS A 5 -74.53 42.18 28.83
CA HIS A 5 -73.34 43.02 28.64
C HIS A 5 -72.04 42.50 29.24
N PHE A 6 -72.11 41.51 30.12
CA PHE A 6 -70.90 40.97 30.74
C PHE A 6 -70.19 39.90 29.88
N HIS A 7 -70.93 39.11 29.13
CA HIS A 7 -70.34 38.08 28.25
C HIS A 7 -69.68 38.64 26.99
N THR A 8 -70.19 39.76 26.46
CA THR A 8 -69.61 40.40 25.26
C THR A 8 -68.26 41.08 25.53
N ARG A 9 -68.03 41.61 26.72
CA ARG A 9 -66.73 42.20 27.10
C ARG A 9 -65.62 41.17 27.32
N HIS A 10 -65.95 40.00 27.82
CA HIS A 10 -64.98 38.93 27.98
C HIS A 10 -64.67 38.23 26.66
N LEU A 11 -65.64 38.12 25.75
CA LEU A 11 -65.43 37.53 24.42
C LEU A 11 -64.59 38.45 23.53
N THR A 12 -64.82 39.77 23.56
CA THR A 12 -63.98 40.75 22.83
C THR A 12 -62.57 40.82 23.43
N GLY A 13 -62.39 40.73 24.75
CA GLY A 13 -61.07 40.64 25.36
C GLY A 13 -60.31 39.37 24.96
N LEU A 14 -61.00 38.22 24.92
CA LEU A 14 -60.41 36.93 24.52
C LEU A 14 -60.03 36.92 23.04
N VAL A 15 -60.86 37.52 22.15
CA VAL A 15 -60.59 37.64 20.73
C VAL A 15 -59.40 38.58 20.48
N CYS A 16 -59.34 39.73 21.18
CA CYS A 16 -58.17 40.63 21.10
C CYS A 16 -56.88 40.00 21.58
N THR A 17 -56.90 39.22 22.69
CA THR A 17 -55.69 38.51 23.17
C THR A 17 -55.29 37.41 22.20
N LEU A 18 -56.24 36.65 21.64
CA LEU A 18 -55.94 35.66 20.60
C LEU A 18 -55.36 36.28 19.34
N LEU A 19 -55.87 37.43 18.92
CA LEU A 19 -55.36 38.20 17.76
C LEU A 19 -53.94 38.73 18.03
N CYS A 20 -53.67 39.26 19.23
CA CYS A 20 -52.31 39.68 19.63
C CYS A 20 -51.32 38.52 19.69
N VAL A 21 -51.72 37.36 20.21
CA VAL A 21 -50.88 36.15 20.22
C VAL A 21 -50.67 35.67 18.80
N ALA A 22 -51.67 35.68 17.92
CA ALA A 22 -51.53 35.34 16.52
C ALA A 22 -50.60 36.33 15.77
N CYS A 23 -50.66 37.61 16.05
CA CYS A 23 -49.74 38.61 15.50
C CYS A 23 -48.29 38.41 16.01
N MET A 24 -48.09 38.00 17.26
CA MET A 24 -46.74 37.65 17.74
C MET A 24 -46.20 36.37 17.14
N LEU A 25 -47.05 35.40 16.80
CA LEU A 25 -46.64 34.14 16.13
C LEU A 25 -46.37 34.35 14.62
N LEU A 26 -46.87 35.39 14.01
CA LEU A 26 -46.62 35.75 12.60
C LEU A 26 -45.46 36.73 12.45
N SER A 27 -44.87 37.23 13.52
CA SER A 27 -43.63 37.99 13.48
C SER A 27 -42.47 37.04 13.28
N CYS A 28 -42.36 36.45 12.09
CA CYS A 28 -41.08 35.96 11.59
C CYS A 28 -40.19 37.20 11.43
N ALA A 29 -39.42 37.52 12.44
CA ALA A 29 -38.22 38.30 12.22
C ALA A 29 -37.35 37.44 11.30
N ASN A 30 -37.38 37.72 10.00
CA ASN A 30 -36.27 37.34 9.15
C ASN A 30 -35.02 37.91 9.85
N PRO A 31 -34.06 37.11 10.29
CA PRO A 31 -32.79 37.66 10.68
C PRO A 31 -32.25 38.30 9.40
N GLY A 32 -32.40 39.59 9.27
CA GLY A 32 -31.76 40.32 8.18
C GLY A 32 -30.32 39.88 8.17
N SER A 33 -29.80 39.57 7.02
CA SER A 33 -28.36 39.34 6.85
C SER A 33 -27.65 40.44 7.62
N GLY A 34 -26.89 40.08 8.64
CA GLY A 34 -26.09 41.05 9.40
C GLY A 34 -25.31 41.95 8.42
N PRO A 35 -24.83 43.10 8.84
CA PRO A 35 -24.09 43.98 7.95
C PRO A 35 -23.02 43.14 7.24
N ASP A 36 -23.07 43.20 5.91
CA ASP A 36 -22.04 42.60 5.07
C ASP A 36 -20.71 43.21 5.52
N GLY A 37 -19.86 42.50 6.21
CA GLY A 37 -18.54 42.98 6.64
C GLY A 37 -17.78 43.66 5.51
N GLY A 38 -16.74 44.40 5.82
CA GLY A 38 -15.84 45.00 4.83
C GLY A 38 -15.28 44.00 3.82
N PRO A 39 -14.53 44.45 2.83
CA PRO A 39 -13.79 43.52 1.95
C PRO A 39 -12.84 42.66 2.80
N TYR A 40 -12.66 41.41 2.37
CA TYR A 40 -11.67 40.54 2.97
C TYR A 40 -10.27 41.09 2.69
N ASP A 41 -9.35 40.94 3.66
CA ASP A 41 -7.93 41.18 3.41
C ASP A 41 -7.36 40.04 2.56
N GLU A 42 -6.79 40.37 1.42
CA GLU A 42 -6.16 39.42 0.49
C GLU A 42 -4.65 39.60 0.44
N THR A 43 -4.11 40.47 1.30
CA THR A 43 -2.66 40.72 1.37
C THR A 43 -1.99 39.72 2.28
N PRO A 44 -0.93 39.02 1.80
CA PRO A 44 -0.12 38.15 2.68
C PRO A 44 0.59 38.96 3.77
N PRO A 45 0.83 38.34 4.94
CA PRO A 45 1.64 38.95 6.00
C PRO A 45 3.05 39.27 5.50
N ARG A 46 3.61 40.40 5.95
CA ARG A 46 4.96 40.84 5.58
C ARG A 46 5.91 40.79 6.76
N ILE A 47 7.12 40.34 6.50
CA ILE A 47 8.19 40.33 7.51
C ILE A 47 8.68 41.76 7.69
N VAL A 48 8.62 42.24 8.95
CA VAL A 48 9.10 43.57 9.34
C VAL A 48 10.52 43.53 9.91
N GLN A 49 10.82 42.49 10.69
CA GLN A 49 12.11 42.37 11.35
C GLN A 49 12.46 40.89 11.62
N MET A 50 13.73 40.59 11.51
CA MET A 50 14.29 39.29 11.92
C MET A 50 15.47 39.52 12.87
N LEU A 51 15.50 38.75 13.95
CA LEU A 51 16.58 38.79 14.96
C LEU A 51 17.00 37.34 15.27
N PRO A 52 18.26 36.95 14.96
CA PRO A 52 19.25 37.70 14.17
C PRO A 52 18.77 38.04 12.76
N ALA A 53 19.47 38.94 12.06
CA ALA A 53 19.16 39.31 10.68
C ALA A 53 19.32 38.08 9.76
N LEU A 54 18.52 38.03 8.69
CA LEU A 54 18.62 36.98 7.68
C LEU A 54 20.03 36.97 7.06
N GLY A 55 20.64 35.78 6.99
CA GLY A 55 21.99 35.62 6.44
C GLY A 55 23.12 36.10 7.35
N ASN A 56 22.84 36.32 8.64
CA ASN A 56 23.88 36.73 9.58
C ASN A 56 24.99 35.66 9.72
N THR A 57 26.25 36.07 9.88
CA THR A 57 27.42 35.18 10.05
C THR A 57 28.05 35.39 11.42
N GLY A 58 28.76 34.37 11.92
CA GLY A 58 29.36 34.40 13.26
C GLY A 58 28.34 34.35 14.39
N GLU A 59 27.12 33.93 14.10
CA GLU A 59 25.99 33.93 15.03
C GLU A 59 26.12 32.82 16.08
N ARG A 60 25.77 33.14 17.32
CA ARG A 60 25.80 32.20 18.46
C ARG A 60 24.45 32.08 19.17
N ALA A 61 23.48 32.92 18.79
CA ALA A 61 22.16 32.89 19.37
C ALA A 61 21.39 31.66 18.89
N ARG A 62 20.83 30.90 19.81
CA ARG A 62 19.98 29.73 19.51
C ARG A 62 18.52 30.11 19.27
N LYS A 63 18.17 31.37 19.56
CA LYS A 63 16.79 31.86 19.40
C LYS A 63 16.69 32.81 18.23
N VAL A 64 15.81 32.46 17.31
CA VAL A 64 15.42 33.28 16.16
C VAL A 64 14.04 33.86 16.40
N THR A 65 13.86 35.15 16.12
CA THR A 65 12.56 35.84 16.22
C THR A 65 12.24 36.53 14.91
N ILE A 66 11.07 36.29 14.35
CA ILE A 66 10.58 36.91 13.12
C ILE A 66 9.33 37.70 13.48
N ALA A 67 9.33 38.99 13.17
CA ALA A 67 8.22 39.91 13.41
C ALA A 67 7.52 40.28 12.10
N PHE A 68 6.21 40.36 12.16
CA PHE A 68 5.31 40.61 11.02
C PHE A 68 4.52 41.90 11.24
N ASP A 69 3.96 42.46 10.16
CA ASP A 69 3.09 43.65 10.17
C ASP A 69 1.70 43.32 10.75
N GLU A 70 1.29 42.05 10.75
CA GLU A 70 0.01 41.57 11.26
C GLU A 70 0.14 40.28 12.09
N PRO A 71 -0.93 39.85 12.81
CA PRO A 71 -0.92 38.58 13.54
C PRO A 71 -0.83 37.38 12.60
N VAL A 72 0.09 36.46 12.93
CA VAL A 72 0.37 35.26 12.14
C VAL A 72 0.22 33.99 12.97
N LYS A 73 0.05 32.86 12.28
CA LYS A 73 0.08 31.52 12.84
C LYS A 73 0.94 30.59 11.97
N ILE A 74 1.31 29.46 12.52
CA ILE A 74 2.01 28.39 11.80
C ILE A 74 1.09 27.18 11.75
N ASP A 75 0.78 26.73 10.54
CA ASP A 75 0.01 25.53 10.31
C ASP A 75 0.93 24.31 10.37
N ASN A 76 0.61 23.31 11.21
CA ASN A 76 1.34 22.04 11.33
C ASN A 76 2.87 22.23 11.49
N ALA A 77 3.29 22.98 12.49
CA ALA A 77 4.71 23.30 12.72
C ALA A 77 5.61 22.05 12.76
N SER A 78 5.17 20.95 13.37
CA SER A 78 5.92 19.71 13.50
C SER A 78 6.16 18.98 12.16
N GLU A 79 5.29 19.16 11.18
CA GLU A 79 5.42 18.53 9.87
C GLU A 79 6.09 19.44 8.84
N LYS A 80 5.78 20.74 8.88
CA LYS A 80 6.16 21.69 7.84
C LYS A 80 7.43 22.48 8.16
N VAL A 81 7.75 22.69 9.45
CA VAL A 81 8.95 23.46 9.81
C VAL A 81 10.13 22.51 10.01
N ILE A 82 11.18 22.72 9.24
CA ILE A 82 12.36 21.86 9.22
C ILE A 82 13.60 22.67 9.55
N VAL A 83 14.33 22.19 10.56
CA VAL A 83 15.63 22.76 10.93
C VAL A 83 16.74 21.88 10.37
N SER A 84 17.70 22.48 9.67
CA SER A 84 18.86 21.78 9.13
C SER A 84 20.15 22.56 9.47
N PRO A 85 21.16 21.90 10.09
CA PRO A 85 21.23 20.49 10.53
C PRO A 85 20.10 20.10 11.49
N PRO A 86 19.69 18.80 11.50
CA PRO A 86 18.60 18.35 12.36
C PRO A 86 18.96 18.48 13.85
N GLN A 87 17.95 18.67 14.67
CA GLN A 87 18.06 18.81 16.11
C GLN A 87 17.52 17.54 16.79
N ILE A 88 18.34 16.86 17.59
CA ILE A 88 17.91 15.69 18.37
C ILE A 88 16.85 16.10 19.39
N ASN A 89 17.10 17.24 20.09
CA ASN A 89 16.09 17.85 20.93
C ASN A 89 15.22 18.78 20.08
N MET A 90 13.94 18.47 19.96
CA MET A 90 13.02 19.22 19.11
C MET A 90 13.09 20.73 19.39
N PRO A 91 13.21 21.57 18.34
CA PRO A 91 13.20 23.01 18.50
C PRO A 91 11.85 23.50 19.03
N GLU A 92 11.89 24.48 19.93
CA GLU A 92 10.68 25.10 20.45
C GLU A 92 10.20 26.20 19.51
N ILE A 93 9.02 26.02 18.91
CA ILE A 93 8.40 26.95 17.97
C ILE A 93 7.19 27.59 18.65
N LYS A 94 7.21 28.92 18.82
CA LYS A 94 6.12 29.69 19.46
C LYS A 94 5.63 30.79 18.54
N THR A 95 4.33 30.93 18.49
CA THR A 95 3.68 32.07 17.82
C THR A 95 2.99 32.94 18.87
N SER A 96 3.24 34.23 18.85
CA SER A 96 2.65 35.21 19.77
C SER A 96 2.28 36.50 19.03
N GLY A 97 1.01 36.65 18.68
CA GLY A 97 0.50 37.77 17.91
C GLY A 97 1.24 37.95 16.58
N ARG A 98 2.03 39.00 16.47
CA ARG A 98 2.81 39.34 15.26
C ARG A 98 4.21 38.74 15.24
N ARG A 99 4.51 37.76 16.07
CA ARG A 99 5.88 37.22 16.20
C ARG A 99 5.88 35.69 16.18
N ILE A 100 6.84 35.14 15.45
CA ILE A 100 7.23 33.75 15.49
C ILE A 100 8.61 33.68 16.15
N SER A 101 8.79 32.81 17.12
CA SER A 101 10.11 32.52 17.72
C SER A 101 10.43 31.04 17.57
N VAL A 102 11.65 30.74 17.14
CA VAL A 102 12.20 29.39 17.07
C VAL A 102 13.43 29.33 17.96
N GLU A 103 13.44 28.44 18.92
CA GLU A 103 14.56 28.21 19.81
C GLU A 103 15.16 26.84 19.54
N LEU A 104 16.45 26.82 19.13
CA LEU A 104 17.20 25.61 18.87
C LEU A 104 17.69 25.05 20.21
N MET A 105 17.32 23.80 20.51
CA MET A 105 17.57 23.20 21.81
C MET A 105 18.97 22.59 21.91
N ASP A 106 19.50 22.10 20.79
CA ASP A 106 20.86 21.54 20.73
C ASP A 106 21.92 22.65 20.65
N SER A 107 23.17 22.31 21.02
CA SER A 107 24.31 23.19 20.84
C SER A 107 24.61 23.40 19.36
N LEU A 108 24.84 24.64 18.96
CA LEU A 108 25.15 24.96 17.57
C LEU A 108 26.54 24.42 17.18
N LYS A 109 26.60 23.73 16.05
CA LYS A 109 27.86 23.25 15.45
C LYS A 109 28.67 24.47 14.94
N PRO A 110 29.99 24.51 15.17
CA PRO A 110 30.83 25.61 14.67
C PRO A 110 30.96 25.55 13.15
N GLY A 111 31.14 26.72 12.52
CA GLY A 111 31.38 26.83 11.07
C GLY A 111 30.27 26.28 10.20
N THR A 112 29.02 26.35 10.67
CA THR A 112 27.88 25.64 10.06
C THR A 112 26.76 26.63 9.72
N THR A 113 26.25 26.54 8.51
CA THR A 113 25.02 27.25 8.09
C THR A 113 23.80 26.52 8.59
N TYR A 114 22.92 27.20 9.32
CA TYR A 114 21.63 26.69 9.78
C TYR A 114 20.53 27.24 8.89
N THR A 115 19.58 26.38 8.52
CA THR A 115 18.37 26.76 7.80
C THR A 115 17.15 26.35 8.61
N ILE A 116 16.14 27.22 8.67
CA ILE A 116 14.82 26.94 9.23
C ILE A 116 13.83 27.16 8.09
N ASP A 117 13.39 26.07 7.50
CA ASP A 117 12.44 26.10 6.38
C ASP A 117 11.02 26.03 6.92
N PHE A 118 10.25 27.08 6.72
CA PHE A 118 8.84 27.15 7.09
C PHE A 118 7.94 26.68 5.96
N SER A 119 8.47 26.46 4.76
CA SER A 119 7.67 26.13 3.58
C SER A 119 6.50 27.13 3.41
N ASP A 120 5.26 26.68 3.26
CA ASP A 120 4.03 27.48 3.18
C ASP A 120 3.25 27.53 4.52
N ALA A 121 3.90 27.21 5.64
CA ALA A 121 3.23 27.06 6.93
C ALA A 121 2.79 28.38 7.56
N ILE A 122 3.42 29.52 7.21
CA ILE A 122 3.13 30.83 7.82
C ILE A 122 1.92 31.45 7.10
N THR A 123 0.87 31.72 7.85
CA THR A 123 -0.35 32.38 7.34
C THR A 123 -0.78 33.48 8.32
N ASP A 124 -1.57 34.45 7.85
CA ASP A 124 -2.27 35.37 8.76
C ASP A 124 -3.33 34.62 9.59
N CYS A 125 -3.77 35.24 10.68
CA CYS A 125 -4.74 34.65 11.59
C CYS A 125 -6.19 34.83 11.13
N THR A 126 -6.49 35.75 10.21
CA THR A 126 -7.83 36.17 9.88
C THR A 126 -8.38 35.45 8.66
N GLU A 127 -7.76 35.60 7.53
CA GLU A 127 -8.17 35.03 6.24
C GLU A 127 -7.37 33.79 5.82
N ASN A 128 -6.28 33.48 6.50
CA ASN A 128 -5.30 32.44 6.17
C ASN A 128 -4.52 32.72 4.88
N ASN A 129 -4.24 33.98 4.59
CA ASN A 129 -3.38 34.32 3.47
C ASN A 129 -1.94 33.84 3.74
N PRO A 130 -1.34 33.04 2.85
CA PRO A 130 -0.03 32.48 3.07
C PRO A 130 1.07 33.53 2.78
N LEU A 131 2.12 33.53 3.61
CA LEU A 131 3.37 34.26 3.32
C LEU A 131 4.02 33.76 2.01
N GLY A 132 3.80 32.49 1.68
CA GLY A 132 4.53 31.75 0.65
C GLY A 132 5.70 30.97 1.22
N ASN A 133 6.49 30.37 0.33
CA ASN A 133 7.65 29.61 0.77
C ASN A 133 8.71 30.51 1.38
N PHE A 134 9.00 30.29 2.65
CA PHE A 134 9.98 31.09 3.38
C PHE A 134 10.98 30.20 4.11
N THR A 135 12.27 30.48 3.92
CA THR A 135 13.38 29.84 4.62
C THR A 135 14.24 30.90 5.29
N TYR A 136 14.38 30.82 6.62
CA TYR A 136 15.33 31.60 7.38
C TYR A 136 16.66 30.88 7.46
N TYR A 137 17.78 31.60 7.36
CA TYR A 137 19.13 31.03 7.45
C TYR A 137 20.13 31.97 8.13
N PHE A 138 21.13 31.38 8.78
CA PHE A 138 22.28 32.08 9.39
C PHE A 138 23.46 31.12 9.46
N SER A 139 24.65 31.63 9.71
CA SER A 139 25.86 30.81 9.88
C SER A 139 26.55 31.09 11.23
N THR A 140 27.04 30.03 11.88
CA THR A 140 27.93 30.12 13.04
C THR A 140 29.37 30.38 12.61
N GLY A 141 29.68 30.22 11.33
CA GLY A 141 30.98 30.53 10.72
C GLY A 141 31.02 31.92 10.09
N THR A 142 32.11 32.21 9.37
CA THR A 142 32.33 33.49 8.67
C THR A 142 31.70 33.53 7.28
N GLN A 143 31.22 32.39 6.76
CA GLN A 143 30.62 32.24 5.43
C GLN A 143 29.26 31.54 5.51
N LEU A 144 28.46 31.77 4.50
CA LEU A 144 27.19 31.10 4.30
C LEU A 144 27.34 30.03 3.19
N ASP A 145 26.87 28.84 3.48
CA ASP A 145 26.69 27.81 2.45
C ASP A 145 25.37 28.07 1.72
N THR A 146 25.41 28.13 0.40
CA THR A 146 24.26 28.56 -0.41
C THR A 146 23.82 27.55 -1.43
N MET A 147 24.53 26.40 -1.57
CA MET A 147 24.16 25.38 -2.56
C MET A 147 22.92 24.62 -2.12
N GLU A 148 22.23 24.07 -3.12
CA GLU A 148 21.01 23.29 -2.94
C GLU A 148 21.14 21.94 -3.66
N VAL A 149 20.46 20.93 -3.14
CA VAL A 149 20.32 19.58 -3.74
C VAL A 149 18.84 19.23 -3.75
N ALA A 150 18.29 18.94 -4.93
CA ALA A 150 16.88 18.68 -5.06
C ALA A 150 16.60 17.39 -5.88
N GLY A 151 15.38 16.90 -5.73
CA GLY A 151 14.94 15.69 -6.42
C GLY A 151 13.60 15.18 -5.93
N HIS A 152 13.33 13.89 -6.16
CA HIS A 152 12.10 13.23 -5.80
C HIS A 152 12.35 11.92 -5.07
N VAL A 153 11.47 11.57 -4.13
CA VAL A 153 11.42 10.27 -3.50
C VAL A 153 10.15 9.55 -3.91
N LEU A 154 10.32 8.38 -4.52
CA LEU A 154 9.24 7.53 -5.00
C LEU A 154 9.30 6.18 -4.30
N ALA A 155 8.15 5.58 -4.01
CA ALA A 155 8.09 4.21 -3.54
C ALA A 155 8.60 3.26 -4.64
N ALA A 156 9.60 2.45 -4.33
CA ALA A 156 10.29 1.62 -5.33
C ALA A 156 9.37 0.61 -6.01
N GLU A 157 8.39 0.07 -5.28
CA GLU A 157 7.48 -0.96 -5.78
C GLU A 157 6.51 -0.44 -6.85
N ASN A 158 6.09 0.83 -6.78
CA ASN A 158 4.95 1.32 -7.58
C ASN A 158 5.06 2.77 -8.01
N LEU A 159 6.21 3.41 -7.85
CA LEU A 159 6.48 4.82 -8.18
C LEU A 159 5.47 5.81 -7.56
N GLU A 160 4.87 5.46 -6.43
CA GLU A 160 4.03 6.41 -5.69
C GLU A 160 4.91 7.49 -5.05
N PRO A 161 4.57 8.77 -5.17
CA PRO A 161 5.29 9.82 -4.45
C PRO A 161 5.24 9.57 -2.94
N VAL A 162 6.39 9.65 -2.26
CA VAL A 162 6.46 9.46 -0.82
C VAL A 162 6.46 10.81 -0.12
N LYS A 163 5.32 11.17 0.50
CA LYS A 163 5.17 12.42 1.25
C LYS A 163 5.78 12.32 2.64
N GLY A 164 6.42 13.40 3.08
CA GLY A 164 6.87 13.60 4.46
C GLY A 164 8.05 12.73 4.88
N ILE A 165 8.68 12.01 3.94
CA ILE A 165 9.92 11.29 4.22
C ILE A 165 11.08 12.30 4.32
N MET A 166 11.96 12.09 5.29
CA MET A 166 13.16 12.90 5.43
C MET A 166 14.20 12.50 4.38
N VAL A 167 14.83 13.49 3.76
CA VAL A 167 15.98 13.29 2.87
C VAL A 167 17.17 13.98 3.49
N GLY A 168 18.28 13.26 3.63
CA GLY A 168 19.45 13.76 4.30
C GLY A 168 20.75 13.51 3.53
N LEU A 169 21.72 14.35 3.81
CA LEU A 169 23.08 14.27 3.28
C LEU A 169 24.06 13.91 4.40
N HIS A 170 25.01 13.03 4.08
CA HIS A 170 26.19 12.76 4.90
C HIS A 170 27.46 13.17 4.14
N SER A 171 28.30 14.00 4.76
CA SER A 171 29.66 14.30 4.29
C SER A 171 30.65 13.20 4.67
N ASN A 172 30.32 12.38 5.66
CA ASN A 172 31.10 11.19 6.01
C ASN A 172 30.78 10.07 5.01
N MET A 173 31.80 9.69 4.24
CA MET A 173 31.70 8.70 3.17
C MET A 173 31.79 7.24 3.65
N ALA A 174 31.81 7.00 4.97
CA ALA A 174 31.81 5.64 5.50
C ALA A 174 30.40 5.01 5.39
N ASP A 175 30.32 3.75 4.98
CA ASP A 175 29.04 3.02 4.85
C ASP A 175 28.25 2.96 6.16
N SER A 176 28.94 3.00 7.31
CA SER A 176 28.30 3.01 8.63
C SER A 176 27.71 4.37 9.03
N ALA A 177 27.98 5.44 8.29
CA ALA A 177 27.51 6.78 8.66
C ALA A 177 26.00 6.84 8.81
N PHE A 178 25.26 6.25 7.88
CA PHE A 178 23.80 6.25 7.88
C PHE A 178 23.16 5.56 9.08
N THR A 179 23.85 4.56 9.68
CA THR A 179 23.36 3.83 10.86
C THR A 179 23.89 4.35 12.18
N THR A 180 24.96 5.15 12.17
CA THR A 180 25.66 5.57 13.41
C THR A 180 25.63 7.06 13.67
N LEU A 181 25.49 7.89 12.63
CA LEU A 181 25.56 9.35 12.72
C LEU A 181 24.24 9.98 12.25
N PRO A 182 23.78 11.08 12.89
CA PRO A 182 22.68 11.86 12.36
C PRO A 182 23.10 12.59 11.08
N PHE A 183 22.16 12.91 10.21
CA PHE A 183 22.41 13.66 8.98
C PHE A 183 23.10 15.00 9.20
N ASP A 184 23.93 15.43 8.25
CA ASP A 184 24.52 16.77 8.25
C ASP A 184 23.55 17.84 7.76
N ARG A 185 22.70 17.48 6.79
CA ARG A 185 21.67 18.31 6.19
C ARG A 185 20.42 17.51 5.94
N VAL A 186 19.26 18.13 6.12
CA VAL A 186 17.96 17.47 5.91
C VAL A 186 16.97 18.38 5.23
N ALA A 187 16.06 17.76 4.49
CA ALA A 187 14.79 18.31 4.02
C ALA A 187 13.69 17.26 4.14
N ARG A 188 12.43 17.63 3.93
CA ARG A 188 11.31 16.71 3.83
C ARG A 188 10.66 16.80 2.45
N THR A 189 10.11 15.68 2.01
CA THR A 189 9.37 15.64 0.76
C THR A 189 7.96 16.22 0.91
N ASP A 190 7.52 16.94 -0.12
CA ASP A 190 6.14 17.39 -0.28
C ASP A 190 5.21 16.23 -0.74
N ALA A 191 3.95 16.53 -1.03
CA ALA A 191 2.97 15.55 -1.50
C ALA A 191 3.30 14.94 -2.88
N ASN A 192 4.16 15.59 -3.67
CA ASN A 192 4.64 15.07 -4.94
C ASN A 192 5.94 14.27 -4.79
N GLY A 193 6.38 14.07 -3.54
CA GLY A 193 7.65 13.43 -3.25
C GLY A 193 8.87 14.32 -3.54
N HIS A 194 8.68 15.59 -3.87
CA HIS A 194 9.77 16.52 -4.16
C HIS A 194 10.42 17.00 -2.87
N PHE A 195 11.76 17.09 -2.87
CA PHE A 195 12.58 17.66 -1.78
C PHE A 195 13.58 18.67 -2.33
N CYS A 196 13.99 19.60 -1.47
CA CYS A 196 15.08 20.54 -1.72
C CYS A 196 15.87 20.77 -0.43
N ILE A 197 17.10 20.27 -0.38
CA ILE A 197 18.02 20.46 0.75
C ILE A 197 18.80 21.73 0.52
N LYS A 198 18.65 22.71 1.39
CA LYS A 198 19.24 24.04 1.29
C LYS A 198 20.43 24.22 2.24
N GLY A 199 21.28 25.21 1.96
CA GLY A 199 22.40 25.56 2.82
C GLY A 199 23.51 24.50 2.81
N VAL A 200 23.75 23.88 1.66
CA VAL A 200 24.75 22.82 1.50
C VAL A 200 26.12 23.46 1.20
N ALA A 201 27.16 23.01 1.90
CA ALA A 201 28.53 23.39 1.62
C ALA A 201 29.08 22.68 0.38
N PRO A 202 30.08 23.21 -0.32
CA PRO A 202 30.82 22.48 -1.33
C PRO A 202 31.44 21.21 -0.74
N GLY A 203 31.31 20.08 -1.43
CA GLY A 203 31.86 18.81 -0.96
C GLY A 203 31.22 17.60 -1.63
N ASN A 204 31.61 16.43 -1.18
CA ASN A 204 31.06 15.16 -1.63
C ASN A 204 30.11 14.63 -0.55
N TYR A 205 28.95 14.13 -0.98
CA TYR A 205 27.92 13.65 -0.06
C TYR A 205 27.34 12.32 -0.50
N HIS A 206 27.01 11.49 0.46
CA HIS A 206 26.02 10.44 0.29
C HIS A 206 24.63 10.99 0.57
N ILE A 207 23.64 10.59 -0.24
CA ILE A 207 22.24 10.99 -0.08
C ILE A 207 21.39 9.78 0.30
N TYR A 208 20.54 9.98 1.30
CA TYR A 208 19.61 8.98 1.79
C TYR A 208 18.22 9.59 1.97
N ALA A 209 17.19 8.76 1.88
CA ALA A 209 15.89 9.09 2.43
C ALA A 209 15.55 8.13 3.56
N LEU A 210 14.91 8.63 4.61
CA LEU A 210 14.58 7.89 5.82
C LEU A 210 13.20 8.28 6.34
N LYS A 211 12.34 7.31 6.56
CA LYS A 211 11.13 7.49 7.34
C LYS A 211 11.46 7.21 8.81
N ASP A 212 12.15 8.16 9.40
CA ASP A 212 12.59 8.15 10.78
C ASP A 212 11.37 8.09 11.72
N VAL A 213 11.25 7.02 12.48
CA VAL A 213 10.12 6.76 13.38
C VAL A 213 10.46 7.12 14.83
N ASP A 214 11.73 6.96 15.23
CA ASP A 214 12.19 7.19 16.60
C ASP A 214 12.79 8.59 16.81
N GLY A 215 13.07 9.34 15.73
CA GLY A 215 13.50 10.72 15.78
C GLY A 215 15.01 10.90 16.06
N ASP A 216 15.82 9.88 15.81
CA ASP A 216 17.26 9.91 16.06
C ASP A 216 18.09 10.30 14.83
N PHE A 217 17.45 10.45 13.67
CA PHE A 217 18.03 10.81 12.37
C PHE A 217 19.05 9.81 11.84
N LYS A 218 18.91 8.54 12.21
CA LYS A 218 19.74 7.42 11.78
C LYS A 218 18.86 6.28 11.31
N TYR A 219 19.38 5.46 10.42
CA TYR A 219 18.62 4.30 9.96
C TYR A 219 18.60 3.21 11.02
N THR A 220 17.39 2.86 11.44
CA THR A 220 17.08 1.69 12.24
C THR A 220 16.34 0.66 11.37
N ARG A 221 16.73 -0.60 11.50
CA ARG A 221 16.17 -1.68 10.68
C ARG A 221 14.64 -1.79 10.81
N GLY A 222 13.98 -1.87 9.66
CA GLY A 222 12.52 -1.92 9.57
C GLY A 222 11.89 -0.59 9.15
N GLU A 223 12.64 0.48 9.18
CA GLU A 223 12.21 1.76 8.63
C GLU A 223 12.27 1.75 7.11
N MET A 224 11.44 2.61 6.50
CA MET A 224 11.52 2.84 5.05
C MET A 224 12.73 3.71 4.75
N LEU A 225 13.56 3.27 3.81
CA LEU A 225 14.77 3.97 3.40
C LEU A 225 14.87 4.08 1.88
N ALA A 226 15.71 4.99 1.43
CA ALA A 226 16.27 5.00 0.08
C ALA A 226 17.72 5.44 0.14
N PHE A 227 18.54 4.98 -0.77
CA PHE A 227 19.93 5.39 -0.90
C PHE A 227 20.36 5.44 -2.37
N SER A 228 21.34 6.28 -2.66
CA SER A 228 22.03 6.31 -3.95
C SER A 228 23.43 5.70 -3.81
N SER A 229 23.83 4.92 -4.81
CA SER A 229 25.23 4.48 -4.94
C SER A 229 26.15 5.57 -5.47
N GLU A 230 25.57 6.63 -6.04
CA GLU A 230 26.32 7.74 -6.62
C GLU A 230 26.58 8.82 -5.57
N THR A 231 27.78 9.40 -5.62
CA THR A 231 28.16 10.54 -4.80
C THR A 231 27.53 11.81 -5.34
N VAL A 232 26.88 12.56 -4.47
CA VAL A 232 26.30 13.87 -4.79
C VAL A 232 27.33 14.96 -4.59
N VAL A 233 27.57 15.75 -5.63
CA VAL A 233 28.49 16.91 -5.63
C VAL A 233 27.66 18.15 -5.97
N PRO A 234 27.31 18.98 -4.97
CA PRO A 234 26.56 20.21 -5.23
C PRO A 234 27.35 21.20 -6.07
N SER A 235 26.69 21.81 -7.02
CA SER A 235 27.26 22.83 -7.91
C SER A 235 26.21 23.90 -8.26
N SER A 236 26.65 25.03 -8.79
CA SER A 236 25.74 26.07 -9.24
C SER A 236 26.29 26.79 -10.46
N PHE A 237 25.41 27.28 -11.32
CA PHE A 237 25.75 28.11 -12.46
C PHE A 237 24.65 29.15 -12.73
N PRO A 238 25.00 30.29 -13.38
CA PRO A 238 23.99 31.27 -13.81
C PRO A 238 23.11 30.68 -14.90
N ASP A 239 21.81 30.87 -14.79
CA ASP A 239 20.83 30.41 -15.77
C ASP A 239 19.71 31.45 -15.92
N VAL A 240 18.84 31.25 -16.92
CA VAL A 240 17.77 32.17 -17.28
C VAL A 240 16.45 31.43 -17.33
N ARG A 241 15.45 31.92 -16.61
CA ARG A 241 14.10 31.38 -16.70
C ARG A 241 13.12 32.39 -17.26
N HIS A 242 12.07 31.88 -17.90
CA HIS A 242 10.98 32.66 -18.44
C HIS A 242 9.74 32.54 -17.55
N ASP A 243 9.48 33.56 -16.75
CA ASP A 243 8.30 33.62 -15.90
C ASP A 243 7.12 34.17 -16.72
N THR A 244 6.05 33.38 -16.87
CA THR A 244 4.83 33.81 -17.53
C THR A 244 3.91 34.51 -16.53
N LEU A 245 3.65 35.77 -16.74
CA LEU A 245 2.67 36.54 -16.00
C LEU A 245 1.33 36.45 -16.73
N TRP A 246 0.28 36.10 -16.03
CA TRP A 246 -1.06 35.94 -16.57
C TRP A 246 -1.91 37.15 -16.22
N ALA A 247 -2.55 37.75 -17.22
CA ALA A 247 -3.54 38.84 -17.01
C ALA A 247 -4.85 38.29 -16.44
N ASP A 248 -5.22 37.05 -16.83
CA ASP A 248 -6.36 36.30 -16.33
C ASP A 248 -6.07 34.78 -16.47
N THR A 249 -7.06 33.92 -16.22
CA THR A 249 -6.90 32.46 -16.27
C THR A 249 -6.56 31.87 -17.64
N ILE A 250 -6.64 32.67 -18.71
CA ILE A 250 -6.47 32.20 -20.11
C ILE A 250 -5.47 33.05 -20.88
N ARG A 251 -5.32 34.35 -20.53
CA ARG A 251 -4.53 35.29 -21.28
C ARG A 251 -3.21 35.59 -20.62
N ILE A 252 -2.10 35.34 -21.33
CA ILE A 252 -0.76 35.76 -20.94
C ILE A 252 -0.64 37.26 -21.05
N ASP A 253 -0.24 37.94 -19.98
CA ASP A 253 0.07 39.36 -19.96
C ASP A 253 1.47 39.59 -20.53
N THR A 254 2.45 38.97 -19.93
CA THR A 254 3.84 39.12 -20.38
C THR A 254 4.70 37.89 -20.00
N ILE A 255 5.79 37.68 -20.73
CA ILE A 255 6.83 36.70 -20.39
C ILE A 255 8.03 37.50 -19.92
N LYS A 256 8.37 37.37 -18.64
CA LYS A 256 9.49 38.07 -18.06
C LYS A 256 10.70 37.13 -17.96
N THR A 257 11.81 37.56 -18.55
CA THR A 257 13.09 36.85 -18.44
C THR A 257 13.76 37.24 -17.14
N VAL A 258 14.10 36.24 -16.30
CA VAL A 258 14.73 36.43 -14.98
C VAL A 258 16.01 35.63 -14.94
N ASN A 259 17.13 36.31 -14.63
CA ASN A 259 18.39 35.64 -14.33
C ASN A 259 18.32 35.06 -12.90
N TYR A 260 18.72 33.80 -12.77
CA TYR A 260 18.78 33.13 -11.46
C TYR A 260 20.02 32.23 -11.36
N THR A 261 20.34 31.81 -10.16
CA THR A 261 21.37 30.78 -9.95
C THR A 261 20.71 29.42 -9.95
N HIS A 262 21.13 28.58 -10.90
CA HIS A 262 20.68 27.19 -10.98
C HIS A 262 21.58 26.32 -10.13
N PHE A 263 20.99 25.54 -9.23
CA PHE A 263 21.68 24.59 -8.36
C PHE A 263 21.51 23.16 -8.88
N MET A 264 22.59 22.40 -8.83
CA MET A 264 22.65 21.01 -9.26
C MET A 264 23.20 20.12 -8.14
N PRO A 265 22.80 18.85 -8.07
CA PRO A 265 21.72 18.22 -8.86
C PRO A 265 20.32 18.64 -8.41
N ASP A 266 19.40 18.76 -9.36
CA ASP A 266 18.01 19.16 -9.13
C ASP A 266 16.97 18.07 -9.50
N ASN A 267 17.43 16.95 -10.05
CA ASN A 267 16.58 15.91 -10.62
C ASN A 267 16.87 14.51 -10.05
N LEU A 268 17.44 14.42 -8.88
CA LEU A 268 17.71 13.15 -8.22
C LEU A 268 16.41 12.36 -8.00
N VAL A 269 16.46 11.06 -8.23
CA VAL A 269 15.34 10.17 -7.92
C VAL A 269 15.79 9.10 -6.95
N LEU A 270 15.24 9.16 -5.74
CA LEU A 270 15.45 8.15 -4.70
C LEU A 270 14.26 7.20 -4.67
N ARG A 271 14.54 5.90 -4.68
CA ARG A 271 13.52 4.85 -4.65
C ARG A 271 13.42 4.26 -3.25
N ALA A 272 12.38 4.69 -2.53
CA ALA A 272 12.17 4.29 -1.14
C ALA A 272 11.56 2.89 -1.04
N PHE A 273 12.09 2.10 -0.12
CA PHE A 273 11.64 0.74 0.16
C PHE A 273 11.80 0.40 1.63
N THR A 274 11.10 -0.63 2.08
CA THR A 274 11.33 -1.25 3.39
C THR A 274 11.99 -2.60 3.15
N GLU A 275 13.04 -2.89 3.88
CA GLU A 275 13.72 -4.19 3.79
C GLU A 275 12.78 -5.31 4.23
N LYS A 276 12.85 -6.46 3.55
CA LYS A 276 12.18 -7.66 4.05
C LYS A 276 12.78 -8.03 5.41
N ASN A 277 11.91 -8.37 6.34
CA ASN A 277 12.38 -8.96 7.57
C ASN A 277 12.96 -10.36 7.28
N ASN A 278 14.27 -10.44 7.24
CA ASN A 278 14.98 -11.71 7.05
C ASN A 278 15.32 -12.42 8.38
N THR A 279 14.93 -11.81 9.52
CA THR A 279 15.12 -12.44 10.83
C THR A 279 14.14 -13.58 10.97
N ARG A 280 14.65 -14.80 10.87
CA ARG A 280 13.86 -16.04 10.95
C ARG A 280 13.77 -16.51 12.38
N GLN A 281 12.56 -16.57 12.90
CA GLN A 281 12.23 -17.11 14.21
C GLN A 281 10.96 -17.95 14.08
N LEU A 282 10.84 -18.98 14.91
CA LEU A 282 9.59 -19.75 15.03
C LEU A 282 8.55 -18.88 15.74
N LEU A 283 7.57 -18.38 14.99
CA LEU A 283 6.54 -17.49 15.51
C LEU A 283 5.54 -18.24 16.40
N LYS A 284 5.05 -19.38 15.91
CA LYS A 284 4.10 -20.24 16.62
C LYS A 284 4.04 -21.63 16.00
N SER A 285 3.59 -22.58 16.81
CA SER A 285 3.12 -23.89 16.36
C SER A 285 1.65 -24.06 16.72
N GLN A 286 0.87 -24.67 15.85
CA GLN A 286 -0.56 -24.92 16.05
C GLN A 286 -0.87 -26.37 15.75
N ARG A 287 -1.59 -27.05 16.64
CA ARG A 287 -2.02 -28.43 16.50
C ARG A 287 -3.52 -28.49 16.23
N GLU A 288 -3.86 -29.12 15.12
CA GLU A 288 -5.23 -29.54 14.78
C GLU A 288 -5.34 -31.07 14.85
N PRO A 289 -6.54 -31.65 14.90
CA PRO A 289 -6.67 -33.10 14.98
C PRO A 289 -5.93 -33.87 13.90
N ALA A 290 -5.95 -33.40 12.65
CA ALA A 290 -5.37 -34.07 11.49
C ALA A 290 -3.98 -33.59 11.10
N TYR A 291 -3.50 -32.48 11.64
CA TYR A 291 -2.19 -31.91 11.31
C TYR A 291 -1.66 -31.02 12.41
N PHE A 292 -0.38 -30.70 12.36
CA PHE A 292 0.18 -29.52 13.03
C PHE A 292 0.87 -28.62 12.03
N ARG A 293 0.95 -27.33 12.37
CA ARG A 293 1.52 -26.31 11.49
C ARG A 293 2.47 -25.41 12.25
N THR A 294 3.58 -25.09 11.63
CA THR A 294 4.58 -24.15 12.14
C THR A 294 4.62 -22.90 11.25
N TYR A 295 4.82 -21.76 11.86
CA TYR A 295 4.90 -20.48 11.19
C TYR A 295 6.19 -19.78 11.57
N PHE A 296 6.89 -19.25 10.59
CA PHE A 296 8.12 -18.50 10.76
C PHE A 296 7.93 -17.04 10.34
N THR A 297 8.76 -16.18 10.89
CA THR A 297 8.74 -14.73 10.59
C THR A 297 9.34 -14.40 9.23
N ALA A 298 10.21 -15.27 8.69
CA ALA A 298 10.88 -15.08 7.41
C ALA A 298 11.08 -16.41 6.66
N PRO A 299 11.21 -16.40 5.32
CA PRO A 299 11.50 -17.58 4.53
C PRO A 299 12.92 -18.13 4.79
N SER A 300 13.16 -19.39 4.43
CA SER A 300 14.48 -20.00 4.40
C SER A 300 14.54 -21.06 3.31
N ALA A 301 15.72 -21.25 2.73
CA ALA A 301 16.00 -22.37 1.84
C ALA A 301 16.07 -23.70 2.61
N HIS A 302 16.41 -23.66 3.90
CA HIS A 302 16.52 -24.85 4.74
C HIS A 302 15.16 -25.31 5.25
N VAL A 303 14.87 -26.58 5.02
CA VAL A 303 13.66 -27.22 5.50
C VAL A 303 13.87 -27.69 6.93
N PRO A 304 12.98 -27.34 7.87
CA PRO A 304 13.06 -27.84 9.23
C PRO A 304 12.97 -29.36 9.31
N VAL A 305 13.70 -29.96 10.26
CA VAL A 305 13.71 -31.41 10.51
C VAL A 305 12.82 -31.70 11.71
N VAL A 306 11.87 -32.62 11.51
CA VAL A 306 10.95 -33.12 12.54
C VAL A 306 11.41 -34.49 13.02
N ARG A 307 11.69 -34.61 14.30
CA ARG A 307 11.93 -35.92 14.95
C ARG A 307 10.86 -36.12 16.03
N GLY A 308 10.01 -37.13 15.85
CA GLY A 308 9.05 -37.54 16.88
C GLY A 308 9.79 -38.11 18.12
N LEU A 309 9.34 -37.69 19.30
CA LEU A 309 9.85 -38.19 20.58
C LEU A 309 8.95 -39.28 21.17
N ASN A 310 7.66 -39.25 20.84
CA ASN A 310 6.66 -40.24 21.28
C ASN A 310 5.92 -40.90 20.11
N PHE A 311 6.41 -40.74 18.89
CA PHE A 311 5.86 -41.35 17.67
C PHE A 311 6.94 -41.43 16.57
N ASP A 312 6.71 -42.24 15.55
CA ASP A 312 7.56 -42.32 14.35
C ASP A 312 7.13 -41.21 13.35
N ALA A 313 7.96 -40.17 13.24
CA ALA A 313 7.71 -39.07 12.32
C ALA A 313 7.96 -39.44 10.85
N ALA A 314 8.87 -40.39 10.57
CA ALA A 314 9.26 -40.73 9.21
C ALA A 314 8.11 -41.36 8.39
N HIS A 315 7.27 -42.13 9.05
CA HIS A 315 6.12 -42.79 8.41
C HIS A 315 4.78 -42.21 8.81
N GLY A 316 4.75 -41.39 9.89
CA GLY A 316 3.51 -40.88 10.49
C GLY A 316 3.04 -39.52 9.96
N ILE A 317 3.88 -38.79 9.22
CA ILE A 317 3.55 -37.45 8.75
C ILE A 317 3.83 -37.24 7.27
N VAL A 318 3.04 -36.35 6.65
CA VAL A 318 3.25 -35.90 5.28
C VAL A 318 3.38 -34.36 5.31
N GLU A 319 4.45 -33.87 4.72
CA GLU A 319 4.84 -32.46 4.79
C GLU A 319 4.29 -31.67 3.60
N ASP A 320 3.62 -30.55 3.86
CA ASP A 320 3.13 -29.57 2.89
C ASP A 320 3.70 -28.19 3.23
N ARG A 321 4.40 -27.56 2.29
CA ARG A 321 5.21 -26.37 2.50
C ARG A 321 4.80 -25.21 1.62
N SER A 322 4.84 -24.01 2.18
CA SER A 322 4.85 -22.80 1.35
C SER A 322 6.13 -22.70 0.52
N ALA A 323 6.09 -21.95 -0.57
CA ALA A 323 7.26 -21.79 -1.45
C ALA A 323 8.51 -21.22 -0.73
N GLY A 324 8.32 -20.45 0.35
CA GLY A 324 9.40 -19.88 1.15
C GLY A 324 9.75 -20.68 2.41
N ASN A 325 9.14 -21.83 2.66
CA ASN A 325 9.28 -22.59 3.92
C ASN A 325 9.02 -21.76 5.18
N ASP A 326 8.19 -20.74 5.08
CA ASP A 326 7.76 -19.89 6.21
C ASP A 326 6.50 -20.40 6.90
N THR A 327 5.74 -21.23 6.20
CA THR A 327 4.58 -21.94 6.72
C THR A 327 4.67 -23.40 6.30
N ILE A 328 4.72 -24.31 7.28
CA ILE A 328 4.84 -25.74 7.01
C ILE A 328 3.73 -26.47 7.76
N THR A 329 2.97 -27.26 7.03
CA THR A 329 1.91 -28.12 7.58
C THR A 329 2.36 -29.58 7.54
N TYR A 330 2.32 -30.22 8.66
CA TYR A 330 2.64 -31.63 8.84
C TYR A 330 1.35 -32.41 9.04
N TRP A 331 0.86 -33.05 7.99
CA TRP A 331 -0.34 -33.85 8.01
C TRP A 331 -0.08 -35.22 8.63
N LEU A 332 -0.98 -35.68 9.49
CA LEU A 332 -0.86 -36.98 10.13
C LEU A 332 -1.42 -38.07 9.21
N ALA A 333 -0.52 -38.88 8.65
CA ALA A 333 -0.87 -40.02 7.82
C ALA A 333 -1.32 -41.24 8.66
N ASP A 334 -0.77 -41.38 9.87
CA ASP A 334 -1.18 -42.43 10.79
C ASP A 334 -2.37 -41.99 11.64
N THR A 335 -3.49 -42.69 11.52
CA THR A 335 -4.71 -42.47 12.29
C THR A 335 -4.52 -42.65 13.81
N ALA A 336 -3.51 -43.40 14.24
CA ALA A 336 -3.16 -43.53 15.66
C ALA A 336 -2.70 -42.20 16.24
N LEU A 337 -1.95 -41.41 15.47
CA LEU A 337 -1.47 -40.08 15.88
C LEU A 337 -2.62 -39.06 16.00
N VAL A 338 -3.66 -39.20 15.21
CA VAL A 338 -4.88 -38.36 15.31
C VAL A 338 -5.61 -38.57 16.65
N LYS A 339 -5.46 -39.75 17.25
CA LYS A 339 -6.07 -40.11 18.54
C LYS A 339 -5.24 -39.67 19.75
N GLN A 340 -3.95 -39.38 19.55
CA GLN A 340 -3.08 -38.91 20.64
C GLN A 340 -3.39 -37.46 21.00
N ASP A 341 -3.48 -37.18 22.30
CA ASP A 341 -3.75 -35.82 22.80
C ASP A 341 -2.51 -34.93 22.82
N SER A 342 -1.32 -35.51 22.80
CA SER A 342 -0.07 -34.76 22.69
C SER A 342 0.92 -35.41 21.77
N LEU A 343 1.55 -34.63 20.91
CA LEU A 343 2.71 -35.07 20.12
C LEU A 343 3.93 -34.28 20.60
N MET A 344 4.96 -35.02 20.98
CA MET A 344 6.23 -34.43 21.38
C MET A 344 7.20 -34.51 20.21
N VAL A 345 7.78 -33.38 19.81
CA VAL A 345 8.65 -33.25 18.65
C VAL A 345 9.93 -32.52 19.02
N ALA A 346 11.08 -33.09 18.67
CA ALA A 346 12.29 -32.28 18.55
C ALA A 346 12.29 -31.66 17.15
N TYR A 347 12.22 -30.34 17.10
CA TYR A 347 12.05 -29.54 15.90
C TYR A 347 13.30 -28.72 15.63
N THR A 348 14.08 -29.11 14.63
CA THR A 348 15.33 -28.44 14.26
C THR A 348 15.10 -27.57 13.03
N TYR A 349 15.40 -26.29 13.15
CA TYR A 349 15.20 -25.32 12.09
C TYR A 349 16.30 -24.26 12.09
N GLU A 350 16.43 -23.55 10.97
CA GLU A 350 17.29 -22.40 10.87
C GLU A 350 16.61 -21.19 11.52
N ALA A 351 17.27 -20.60 12.50
CA ALA A 351 16.91 -19.34 13.14
C ALA A 351 17.96 -18.27 12.86
N THR A 352 17.60 -17.01 12.98
CA THR A 352 18.53 -15.88 12.84
C THR A 352 18.83 -15.31 14.21
N ASN A 353 20.09 -15.10 14.53
CA ASN A 353 20.51 -14.40 15.74
C ASN A 353 20.17 -12.92 15.61
N ASP A 354 19.42 -12.37 16.55
CA ASP A 354 18.92 -10.97 16.48
C ASP A 354 20.05 -9.93 16.54
N SER A 355 21.16 -10.23 17.19
CA SER A 355 22.28 -9.29 17.33
C SER A 355 23.27 -9.36 16.17
N THR A 356 23.59 -10.59 15.69
CA THR A 356 24.61 -10.77 14.64
C THR A 356 24.01 -10.94 13.26
N LEU A 357 22.67 -11.15 13.18
CA LEU A 357 21.91 -11.43 11.95
C LEU A 357 22.39 -12.68 11.20
N GLN A 358 23.21 -13.50 11.84
CA GLN A 358 23.72 -14.73 11.24
C GLN A 358 22.73 -15.89 11.45
N PRO A 359 22.52 -16.73 10.44
CA PRO A 359 21.71 -17.92 10.58
C PRO A 359 22.43 -18.97 11.45
N TYR A 360 21.68 -19.67 12.28
CA TYR A 360 22.16 -20.82 13.05
C TYR A 360 21.05 -21.87 13.17
N LEU A 361 21.43 -23.12 13.42
CA LEU A 361 20.48 -24.20 13.66
C LEU A 361 20.04 -24.22 15.12
N GLN A 362 18.74 -24.12 15.34
CA GLN A 362 18.09 -24.24 16.64
C GLN A 362 17.25 -25.51 16.70
N THR A 363 17.24 -26.16 17.84
CA THR A 363 16.38 -27.33 18.11
C THR A 363 15.52 -27.04 19.31
N ASP A 364 14.21 -27.01 19.09
CA ASP A 364 13.21 -26.83 20.14
C ASP A 364 12.41 -28.11 20.38
N THR A 365 12.02 -28.32 21.61
CA THR A 365 11.08 -29.37 21.94
C THR A 365 9.66 -28.81 21.98
N LEU A 366 8.84 -29.19 20.99
CA LEU A 366 7.47 -28.73 20.88
C LEU A 366 6.52 -29.80 21.47
N CYS A 367 5.67 -29.36 22.41
CA CYS A 367 4.53 -30.12 22.87
C CYS A 367 3.28 -29.65 22.14
N LEU A 368 2.81 -30.45 21.21
CA LEU A 368 1.71 -30.11 20.29
C LEU A 368 0.41 -30.74 20.80
N VAL A 369 -0.49 -29.91 21.32
CA VAL A 369 -1.76 -30.33 21.91
C VAL A 369 -2.92 -29.71 21.11
N PRO A 370 -3.91 -30.49 20.64
CA PRO A 370 -5.08 -29.96 19.95
C PRO A 370 -6.01 -29.25 20.93
N GLN A 371 -6.83 -28.33 20.43
CA GLN A 371 -7.78 -27.56 21.26
C GLN A 371 -8.74 -28.44 22.09
N PHE A 372 -9.13 -29.59 21.53
CA PHE A 372 -9.98 -30.57 22.21
C PHE A 372 -9.29 -31.92 22.26
N SER A 373 -9.26 -32.54 23.46
CA SER A 373 -8.78 -33.91 23.65
C SER A 373 -9.54 -34.92 22.80
N TYR A 374 -8.94 -36.07 22.56
CA TYR A 374 -9.60 -37.12 21.78
C TYR A 374 -10.92 -37.59 22.41
N GLU A 375 -10.93 -37.74 23.75
CA GLU A 375 -12.16 -38.06 24.49
C GLU A 375 -13.27 -37.03 24.30
N ARG A 376 -12.94 -35.74 24.39
CA ARG A 376 -13.92 -34.65 24.14
C ARG A 376 -14.44 -34.68 22.70
N ARG A 377 -13.57 -34.93 21.72
CA ARG A 377 -13.97 -35.06 20.30
C ARG A 377 -14.90 -36.24 20.09
N GLN A 378 -14.61 -37.39 20.72
CA GLN A 378 -15.50 -38.57 20.68
C GLN A 378 -16.87 -38.28 21.29
N ARG A 379 -16.90 -37.60 22.46
CA ARG A 379 -18.15 -37.20 23.09
C ARG A 379 -19.00 -36.29 22.21
N LEU A 380 -18.37 -35.27 21.58
CA LEU A 380 -19.09 -34.38 20.65
C LEU A 380 -19.62 -35.14 19.44
N ALA A 381 -18.84 -36.07 18.86
CA ALA A 381 -19.27 -36.93 17.76
C ALA A 381 -20.45 -37.83 18.16
N ALA A 382 -20.43 -38.39 19.38
CA ALA A 382 -21.53 -39.20 19.92
C ALA A 382 -22.79 -38.37 20.15
N GLU A 383 -22.67 -37.13 20.66
CA GLU A 383 -23.78 -36.20 20.79
C GLU A 383 -24.42 -35.84 19.44
N ASP A 384 -23.58 -35.60 18.42
CA ASP A 384 -24.08 -35.28 17.07
C ASP A 384 -24.74 -36.50 16.42
N LEU A 385 -24.21 -37.70 16.63
CA LEU A 385 -24.85 -38.96 16.20
C LEU A 385 -26.22 -39.15 16.88
N ALA A 386 -26.32 -38.92 18.18
CA ALA A 386 -27.57 -39.01 18.92
C ALA A 386 -28.60 -37.98 18.45
N LYS A 387 -28.17 -36.75 18.14
CA LYS A 387 -29.03 -35.71 17.54
C LYS A 387 -29.56 -36.17 16.16
N TRP A 388 -28.67 -36.73 15.36
CA TRP A 388 -29.02 -37.26 14.04
C TRP A 388 -30.03 -38.40 14.16
N GLN A 389 -29.82 -39.40 15.07
CA GLN A 389 -30.73 -40.51 15.32
C GLN A 389 -32.15 -40.01 15.73
N LYS A 390 -32.23 -39.03 16.64
CA LYS A 390 -33.51 -38.39 17.01
C LYS A 390 -34.16 -37.70 15.80
N GLY A 391 -33.37 -37.11 14.92
CA GLY A 391 -33.85 -36.52 13.66
C GLY A 391 -34.37 -37.56 12.69
N LEU A 392 -33.69 -38.72 12.62
CA LEU A 392 -34.10 -39.87 11.79
C LEU A 392 -35.43 -40.42 12.23
N GLU A 393 -35.64 -40.67 13.53
CA GLU A 393 -36.93 -41.14 14.09
C GLU A 393 -38.07 -40.17 13.76
N LYS A 394 -37.83 -38.86 13.82
CA LYS A 394 -38.86 -37.85 13.44
C LYS A 394 -39.19 -37.90 11.94
N ARG A 395 -38.19 -38.18 11.08
CA ARG A 395 -38.43 -38.35 9.62
C ARG A 395 -39.20 -39.63 9.32
N HIS A 396 -38.81 -40.74 9.94
CA HIS A 396 -39.54 -42.01 9.78
C HIS A 396 -41.01 -41.87 10.17
N LYS A 397 -41.31 -41.15 11.27
CA LYS A 397 -42.71 -40.86 11.68
C LYS A 397 -43.48 -40.02 10.65
N ARG A 398 -42.79 -39.33 9.73
CA ARG A 398 -43.37 -38.56 8.63
C ARG A 398 -43.37 -39.34 7.31
N GLY A 399 -42.93 -40.62 7.30
CA GLY A 399 -42.83 -41.44 6.09
C GLY A 399 -41.62 -41.17 5.20
N ASP A 400 -40.64 -40.40 5.71
CA ASP A 400 -39.41 -40.11 4.95
C ASP A 400 -38.28 -41.07 5.38
N PHE A 401 -37.92 -41.97 4.47
CA PHE A 401 -36.86 -42.99 4.63
C PHE A 401 -35.63 -42.68 3.74
N SER A 402 -35.46 -41.48 3.27
CA SER A 402 -34.46 -41.11 2.27
C SER A 402 -33.00 -41.13 2.80
N GLN A 403 -32.77 -41.05 4.10
CA GLN A 403 -31.42 -41.02 4.73
C GLN A 403 -31.32 -41.94 5.94
N GLU A 404 -31.04 -43.19 5.72
CA GLU A 404 -30.91 -44.19 6.79
C GLU A 404 -29.52 -44.29 7.43
N LYS A 405 -28.49 -43.72 6.79
CA LYS A 405 -27.12 -43.73 7.31
C LYS A 405 -26.70 -42.34 7.81
N PRO A 406 -25.96 -42.28 8.91
CA PRO A 406 -25.43 -41.00 9.38
C PRO A 406 -24.55 -40.37 8.30
N PRO A 407 -24.60 -39.04 8.12
CA PRO A 407 -23.77 -38.34 7.16
C PRO A 407 -22.29 -38.51 7.52
N VAL A 408 -21.51 -39.12 6.66
CA VAL A 408 -20.07 -39.15 6.75
C VAL A 408 -19.56 -37.80 6.23
N LYS A 409 -18.63 -37.17 6.95
CA LYS A 409 -18.01 -35.91 6.50
C LYS A 409 -17.21 -36.21 5.22
N PRO A 410 -17.63 -35.69 4.07
CA PRO A 410 -16.91 -35.94 2.83
C PRO A 410 -15.62 -35.10 2.78
N LEU A 411 -14.66 -35.55 1.97
CA LEU A 411 -13.55 -34.74 1.54
C LEU A 411 -14.10 -33.53 0.78
N LYS A 412 -13.77 -32.33 1.24
CA LYS A 412 -14.21 -31.11 0.57
C LYS A 412 -13.32 -30.82 -0.61
N MET A 413 -13.90 -30.80 -1.78
CA MET A 413 -13.26 -30.42 -3.01
C MET A 413 -13.90 -29.12 -3.52
N GLN A 414 -13.09 -28.10 -3.77
CA GLN A 414 -13.54 -26.82 -4.30
C GLN A 414 -12.98 -26.64 -5.70
N LEU A 415 -13.84 -26.30 -6.64
CA LEU A 415 -13.43 -25.91 -7.97
C LEU A 415 -13.54 -24.40 -8.12
N ALA A 416 -12.48 -23.77 -8.64
CA ALA A 416 -12.47 -22.35 -8.95
C ALA A 416 -13.24 -22.10 -10.28
N LEU A 417 -14.53 -22.40 -10.30
CA LEU A 417 -15.42 -22.24 -11.45
C LEU A 417 -16.48 -21.18 -11.16
N ARG A 418 -16.60 -20.19 -12.05
CA ARG A 418 -17.63 -19.14 -11.99
C ARG A 418 -18.62 -19.23 -13.17
N GLY A 419 -18.93 -20.44 -13.64
CA GLY A 419 -19.84 -20.65 -14.76
C GLY A 419 -19.21 -20.47 -16.15
N SER A 420 -18.14 -19.70 -16.27
CA SER A 420 -17.35 -19.52 -17.49
C SER A 420 -15.88 -19.41 -17.15
N ILE A 421 -15.02 -19.99 -17.99
CA ILE A 421 -13.55 -19.87 -17.93
C ILE A 421 -13.03 -19.15 -19.17
N ASN A 422 -11.85 -18.52 -19.06
CA ASN A 422 -11.18 -17.97 -20.22
C ASN A 422 -10.49 -19.09 -21.02
N PRO A 423 -10.32 -18.97 -22.33
CA PRO A 423 -9.68 -20.01 -23.15
C PRO A 423 -8.22 -20.32 -22.76
N ASP A 424 -7.52 -19.34 -22.17
CA ASP A 424 -6.12 -19.45 -21.71
C ASP A 424 -5.98 -19.84 -20.23
N GLU A 425 -7.08 -20.07 -19.54
CA GLU A 425 -7.10 -20.47 -18.13
C GLU A 425 -7.39 -21.97 -17.97
N ASN A 426 -6.82 -22.58 -16.95
CA ASN A 426 -7.11 -23.95 -16.58
C ASN A 426 -7.91 -24.00 -15.27
N MET A 427 -8.54 -25.13 -15.02
CA MET A 427 -9.39 -25.29 -13.86
C MET A 427 -8.57 -25.70 -12.64
N HIS A 428 -8.68 -24.91 -11.56
CA HIS A 428 -8.02 -25.21 -10.29
C HIS A 428 -8.96 -25.93 -9.34
N ILE A 429 -8.46 -27.02 -8.77
CA ILE A 429 -9.15 -27.87 -7.78
C ILE A 429 -8.36 -27.78 -6.47
N THR A 430 -9.05 -27.45 -5.37
CA THR A 430 -8.44 -27.38 -4.04
C THR A 430 -9.14 -28.35 -3.11
N LEU A 431 -8.34 -29.10 -2.34
CA LEU A 431 -8.80 -30.07 -1.33
C LEU A 431 -8.59 -29.50 0.08
N ASP A 432 -9.39 -29.93 1.05
CA ASP A 432 -9.24 -29.54 2.46
C ASP A 432 -8.23 -30.42 3.22
N GLU A 433 -7.81 -31.55 2.63
CA GLU A 433 -6.70 -32.37 3.10
C GLU A 433 -5.95 -33.00 1.91
N PRO A 434 -4.68 -33.46 2.07
CA PRO A 434 -3.96 -34.12 1.00
C PRO A 434 -4.65 -35.40 0.53
N ALA A 435 -4.62 -35.63 -0.78
CA ALA A 435 -5.14 -36.85 -1.34
C ALA A 435 -4.18 -38.02 -1.07
N ALA A 436 -4.66 -39.07 -0.42
CA ALA A 436 -3.98 -40.36 -0.33
C ALA A 436 -4.04 -41.11 -1.67
N ARG A 437 -5.14 -40.97 -2.39
CA ARG A 437 -5.34 -41.60 -3.70
C ARG A 437 -6.22 -40.73 -4.59
N ILE A 438 -5.83 -40.59 -5.85
CA ILE A 438 -6.64 -39.99 -6.90
C ILE A 438 -6.82 -41.02 -8.02
N ASP A 439 -8.04 -41.29 -8.37
CA ASP A 439 -8.42 -42.18 -9.47
C ASP A 439 -8.92 -41.33 -10.65
N THR A 440 -8.02 -41.04 -11.58
CA THR A 440 -8.33 -40.20 -12.74
C THR A 440 -9.33 -40.85 -13.71
N THR A 441 -9.56 -42.16 -13.61
CA THR A 441 -10.57 -42.83 -14.45
C THR A 441 -12.01 -42.47 -14.07
N LYS A 442 -12.19 -41.88 -12.89
CA LYS A 442 -13.46 -41.38 -12.35
C LYS A 442 -13.68 -39.89 -12.57
N PHE A 443 -12.80 -39.27 -13.32
CA PHE A 443 -12.96 -37.90 -13.81
C PHE A 443 -13.39 -37.99 -15.26
N HIS A 444 -14.47 -37.31 -15.60
CA HIS A 444 -15.02 -37.32 -16.93
C HIS A 444 -15.24 -35.88 -17.41
N LEU A 445 -14.56 -35.51 -18.49
CA LEU A 445 -14.75 -34.23 -19.14
C LEU A 445 -15.43 -34.44 -20.47
N TYR A 446 -16.53 -33.74 -20.67
CA TYR A 446 -17.32 -33.81 -21.89
C TYR A 446 -17.45 -32.45 -22.54
N LEU A 447 -17.37 -32.44 -23.87
CA LEU A 447 -17.72 -31.31 -24.73
C LEU A 447 -19.16 -31.50 -25.23
N LYS A 448 -19.99 -30.48 -25.11
CA LYS A 448 -21.31 -30.47 -25.67
C LYS A 448 -21.26 -30.22 -27.19
N VAL A 449 -21.72 -31.16 -27.98
CA VAL A 449 -21.86 -31.04 -29.43
C VAL A 449 -23.34 -31.20 -29.75
N ASP A 450 -23.98 -30.13 -30.21
CA ASP A 450 -25.40 -30.03 -30.41
C ASP A 450 -26.19 -30.41 -29.14
N THR A 451 -26.88 -31.53 -29.14
CA THR A 451 -27.67 -32.05 -28.00
C THR A 451 -26.95 -33.13 -27.20
N THR A 452 -25.76 -33.56 -27.64
CA THR A 452 -25.03 -34.69 -27.06
C THR A 452 -23.73 -34.24 -26.38
N TYR A 453 -23.23 -35.07 -25.46
CA TYR A 453 -21.97 -34.87 -24.79
C TYR A 453 -20.93 -35.88 -25.27
N LYS A 454 -19.78 -35.40 -25.78
CA LYS A 454 -18.68 -36.26 -26.24
C LYS A 454 -17.52 -36.13 -25.26
N ALA A 455 -16.95 -37.27 -24.83
CA ALA A 455 -15.79 -37.31 -23.97
C ALA A 455 -14.59 -36.66 -24.67
N VAL A 456 -13.87 -35.82 -23.94
CA VAL A 456 -12.65 -35.15 -24.39
C VAL A 456 -11.50 -35.40 -23.40
N PRO A 457 -10.25 -35.47 -23.91
CA PRO A 457 -9.10 -35.71 -23.05
C PRO A 457 -8.84 -34.55 -22.10
N PHE A 458 -8.29 -34.87 -20.94
CA PHE A 458 -7.81 -33.91 -19.96
C PHE A 458 -6.55 -34.45 -19.30
N LYS A 459 -5.82 -33.56 -18.59
CA LYS A 459 -4.67 -33.93 -17.77
C LYS A 459 -4.79 -33.26 -16.40
N LEU A 460 -4.69 -34.05 -15.34
CA LEU A 460 -4.68 -33.57 -13.97
C LEU A 460 -3.23 -33.53 -13.45
N ARG A 461 -2.78 -32.37 -12.94
CA ARG A 461 -1.45 -32.22 -12.31
C ARG A 461 -1.61 -31.62 -10.93
N ARG A 462 -0.83 -32.14 -9.98
CA ARG A 462 -0.69 -31.54 -8.67
C ARG A 462 0.16 -30.27 -8.79
N ASP A 463 -0.14 -29.26 -7.98
CA ASP A 463 0.70 -28.07 -7.82
C ASP A 463 2.09 -28.47 -7.27
N ALA A 464 3.11 -27.70 -7.65
CA ALA A 464 4.49 -27.97 -7.25
C ALA A 464 4.75 -27.59 -5.78
N HIS A 465 3.98 -26.65 -5.24
CA HIS A 465 4.21 -26.02 -3.94
C HIS A 465 3.22 -26.44 -2.86
N THR A 466 2.15 -27.19 -3.21
CA THR A 466 1.20 -27.68 -2.21
C THR A 466 0.62 -29.04 -2.59
N LEU A 467 0.32 -29.83 -1.57
CA LEU A 467 -0.36 -31.12 -1.71
C LEU A 467 -1.87 -30.98 -1.88
N LEU A 468 -2.41 -29.78 -1.65
CA LEU A 468 -3.84 -29.52 -1.62
C LEU A 468 -4.41 -29.04 -2.94
N ALA A 469 -3.56 -28.57 -3.86
CA ALA A 469 -4.01 -27.96 -5.10
C ALA A 469 -3.66 -28.82 -6.33
N TYR A 470 -4.60 -28.85 -7.27
CA TYR A 470 -4.47 -29.55 -8.54
C TYR A 470 -4.98 -28.65 -9.66
N THR A 471 -4.37 -28.77 -10.84
CA THR A 471 -4.81 -28.10 -12.05
C THR A 471 -5.26 -29.12 -13.08
N LEU A 472 -6.50 -28.98 -13.56
CA LEU A 472 -7.04 -29.76 -14.64
C LEU A 472 -6.86 -28.98 -15.94
N TYR A 473 -6.05 -29.55 -16.83
CA TYR A 473 -5.78 -29.06 -18.18
C TYR A 473 -6.71 -29.75 -19.15
N GLY A 474 -7.46 -28.96 -19.91
CA GLY A 474 -8.31 -29.44 -20.99
C GLY A 474 -8.01 -28.71 -22.30
N GLU A 475 -8.56 -29.21 -23.39
CA GLU A 475 -8.56 -28.49 -24.68
C GLU A 475 -9.80 -27.56 -24.68
N TRP A 476 -9.60 -26.32 -24.21
CA TRP A 476 -10.68 -25.35 -24.07
C TRP A 476 -10.97 -24.67 -25.42
N ARG A 477 -12.09 -25.00 -26.04
CA ARG A 477 -12.53 -24.39 -27.30
C ARG A 477 -13.41 -23.18 -27.01
N PRO A 478 -13.06 -21.98 -27.51
CA PRO A 478 -13.86 -20.78 -27.31
C PRO A 478 -15.33 -20.97 -27.74
N GLY A 479 -16.25 -20.40 -26.97
CA GLY A 479 -17.69 -20.45 -27.21
C GLY A 479 -18.37 -21.80 -26.94
N GLN A 480 -17.63 -22.83 -26.51
CA GLN A 480 -18.16 -24.16 -26.29
C GLN A 480 -18.59 -24.38 -24.83
N GLN A 481 -19.54 -25.31 -24.65
CA GLN A 481 -20.01 -25.76 -23.35
C GLN A 481 -19.41 -27.11 -22.98
N TYR A 482 -19.05 -27.25 -21.72
CA TYR A 482 -18.43 -28.44 -21.15
C TYR A 482 -19.24 -28.93 -19.94
N LEU A 483 -19.10 -30.21 -19.66
CA LEU A 483 -19.59 -30.86 -18.45
C LEU A 483 -18.40 -31.58 -17.80
N LEU A 484 -18.07 -31.22 -16.57
CA LEU A 484 -17.15 -31.95 -15.73
C LEU A 484 -17.95 -32.77 -14.73
N ASN A 485 -17.79 -34.10 -14.81
CA ASN A 485 -18.35 -35.03 -13.85
C ASN A 485 -17.20 -35.73 -13.11
N ILE A 486 -17.27 -35.75 -11.79
CA ILE A 486 -16.32 -36.43 -10.93
C ILE A 486 -17.11 -37.33 -10.01
N ASP A 487 -16.88 -38.64 -10.14
CA ASP A 487 -17.61 -39.63 -9.35
C ASP A 487 -17.23 -39.54 -7.87
N SER A 488 -18.15 -39.93 -7.01
CA SER A 488 -17.82 -40.16 -5.60
C SER A 488 -16.69 -41.18 -5.51
N THR A 489 -15.81 -41.03 -4.54
CA THR A 489 -14.62 -41.87 -4.40
C THR A 489 -13.49 -41.66 -5.44
N ALA A 490 -13.62 -40.72 -6.36
CA ALA A 490 -12.53 -40.36 -7.28
C ALA A 490 -11.29 -39.83 -6.53
N VAL A 491 -11.50 -39.16 -5.41
CA VAL A 491 -10.45 -38.69 -4.52
C VAL A 491 -10.69 -39.20 -3.11
N THR A 492 -9.67 -39.82 -2.54
CA THR A 492 -9.64 -40.26 -1.13
C THR A 492 -8.58 -39.47 -0.40
N GLY A 493 -8.95 -38.79 0.68
CA GLY A 493 -8.04 -38.03 1.54
C GLY A 493 -7.23 -38.90 2.49
N LEU A 494 -6.23 -38.31 3.17
CA LEU A 494 -5.41 -39.00 4.19
C LEU A 494 -6.25 -39.54 5.34
N SER A 495 -7.32 -38.90 5.71
CA SER A 495 -8.26 -39.36 6.75
C SER A 495 -9.10 -40.57 6.31
N GLY A 496 -9.05 -40.96 5.03
CA GLY A 496 -9.93 -41.97 4.43
C GLY A 496 -11.28 -41.38 3.97
N ALA A 497 -11.51 -40.08 4.17
CA ALA A 497 -12.71 -39.41 3.64
C ALA A 497 -12.68 -39.41 2.10
N VAL A 498 -13.83 -39.59 1.49
CA VAL A 498 -13.98 -39.60 0.02
C VAL A 498 -14.73 -38.38 -0.45
N CYS A 499 -14.44 -37.91 -1.66
CA CYS A 499 -15.19 -36.83 -2.27
C CYS A 499 -16.62 -37.25 -2.58
N ASN A 500 -17.54 -36.28 -2.63
CA ASN A 500 -18.88 -36.47 -3.17
C ASN A 500 -18.85 -36.47 -4.70
N ASN A 501 -19.94 -36.90 -5.34
CA ASN A 501 -20.17 -36.66 -6.75
C ASN A 501 -20.16 -35.16 -7.02
N PHE A 502 -19.51 -34.80 -8.10
CA PHE A 502 -19.43 -33.44 -8.59
C PHE A 502 -19.87 -33.41 -10.05
N ASP A 503 -20.85 -32.60 -10.35
CA ASP A 503 -21.43 -32.47 -11.68
C ASP A 503 -21.61 -30.98 -11.98
N THR A 504 -20.80 -30.44 -12.88
CA THR A 504 -20.80 -29.03 -13.18
C THR A 504 -20.73 -28.75 -14.67
N LYS A 505 -21.67 -27.95 -15.14
CA LYS A 505 -21.67 -27.40 -16.49
C LYS A 505 -21.01 -26.04 -16.48
N PHE A 506 -20.14 -25.80 -17.43
CA PHE A 506 -19.49 -24.52 -17.63
C PHE A 506 -19.30 -24.23 -19.12
N SER A 507 -19.04 -22.98 -19.44
CA SER A 507 -18.73 -22.55 -20.80
C SER A 507 -17.29 -22.02 -20.86
N VAL A 508 -16.71 -22.10 -22.04
CA VAL A 508 -15.51 -21.33 -22.37
C VAL A 508 -15.97 -20.08 -23.10
N ALA A 509 -15.50 -18.92 -22.66
CA ALA A 509 -15.90 -17.68 -23.29
C ALA A 509 -15.48 -17.64 -24.76
N GLY A 510 -16.28 -17.02 -25.61
CA GLY A 510 -15.98 -16.90 -27.04
C GLY A 510 -14.85 -15.93 -27.32
N ASP A 511 -14.15 -16.09 -28.43
CA ASP A 511 -13.08 -15.20 -28.87
C ASP A 511 -13.56 -13.76 -29.05
N ASP A 512 -14.83 -13.61 -29.44
CA ASP A 512 -15.53 -12.33 -29.61
C ASP A 512 -15.69 -11.53 -28.31
N SER A 513 -15.41 -12.15 -27.16
CA SER A 513 -15.48 -11.52 -25.85
C SER A 513 -14.17 -10.84 -25.44
N TYR A 514 -13.11 -10.95 -26.24
CA TYR A 514 -11.76 -10.50 -25.89
C TYR A 514 -11.13 -9.65 -26.97
N GLY A 515 -10.15 -8.86 -26.58
CA GLY A 515 -9.17 -8.26 -27.47
C GLY A 515 -7.77 -8.79 -27.19
N SER A 516 -6.81 -8.39 -28.01
CA SER A 516 -5.38 -8.67 -27.80
C SER A 516 -4.62 -7.36 -27.65
N LEU A 517 -3.56 -7.38 -26.84
CA LEU A 517 -2.64 -6.26 -26.70
C LEU A 517 -1.21 -6.77 -26.95
N PHE A 518 -0.56 -6.23 -27.96
CA PHE A 518 0.81 -6.53 -28.34
C PHE A 518 1.69 -5.35 -28.00
N MET A 519 2.63 -5.55 -27.09
CA MET A 519 3.54 -4.48 -26.68
C MET A 519 4.96 -4.79 -27.12
N THR A 520 5.55 -3.89 -27.91
CA THR A 520 6.99 -3.90 -28.21
C THR A 520 7.70 -3.05 -27.16
N ILE A 521 8.60 -3.65 -26.38
CA ILE A 521 9.32 -2.98 -25.29
C ILE A 521 10.75 -2.75 -25.76
N ALA A 522 11.06 -1.51 -26.11
CA ALA A 522 12.39 -1.16 -26.60
C ALA A 522 13.43 -1.25 -25.48
N GLY A 523 14.54 -1.94 -25.75
CA GLY A 523 15.65 -2.13 -24.82
C GLY A 523 15.40 -3.12 -23.68
N ALA A 524 14.25 -3.79 -23.64
CA ALA A 524 13.98 -4.80 -22.63
C ALA A 524 14.44 -6.20 -23.06
N ASP A 525 14.99 -6.94 -22.09
CA ASP A 525 15.38 -8.33 -22.24
C ASP A 525 14.38 -9.29 -21.54
N SER A 526 14.74 -10.55 -21.42
CA SER A 526 13.90 -11.57 -20.77
C SER A 526 13.77 -11.44 -19.26
N THR A 527 14.48 -10.51 -18.62
CA THR A 527 14.30 -10.20 -17.18
C THR A 527 13.12 -9.26 -16.97
N CYS A 528 12.67 -8.56 -17.99
CA CYS A 528 11.53 -7.65 -17.90
C CYS A 528 10.20 -8.41 -17.83
N VAL A 529 9.40 -8.08 -16.84
CA VAL A 529 8.05 -8.59 -16.63
C VAL A 529 7.06 -7.45 -16.78
N VAL A 530 6.09 -7.61 -17.67
CA VAL A 530 5.05 -6.61 -17.95
C VAL A 530 3.72 -7.06 -17.35
N GLN A 531 3.05 -6.13 -16.67
CA GLN A 531 1.78 -6.34 -15.99
C GLN A 531 0.71 -5.41 -16.53
N LEU A 532 -0.46 -5.96 -16.84
CA LEU A 532 -1.68 -5.19 -17.06
C LEU A 532 -2.38 -4.97 -15.73
N LEU A 533 -2.71 -3.73 -15.44
CA LEU A 533 -3.35 -3.33 -14.19
C LEU A 533 -4.78 -2.83 -14.45
N GLN A 534 -5.72 -3.27 -13.63
CA GLN A 534 -7.03 -2.62 -13.46
C GLN A 534 -7.02 -1.83 -12.15
N GLY A 535 -6.88 -0.51 -12.23
CA GLY A 535 -6.45 0.28 -11.09
C GLY A 535 -5.09 -0.22 -10.60
N ASP A 536 -5.00 -0.65 -9.33
CA ASP A 536 -3.76 -1.18 -8.74
C ASP A 536 -3.62 -2.70 -8.80
N LYS A 537 -4.64 -3.41 -9.28
CA LYS A 537 -4.65 -4.87 -9.28
C LYS A 537 -4.07 -5.40 -10.59
N VAL A 538 -3.15 -6.34 -10.47
CA VAL A 538 -2.61 -7.07 -11.61
C VAL A 538 -3.71 -7.98 -12.18
N ALA A 539 -4.11 -7.71 -13.42
CA ALA A 539 -5.07 -8.52 -14.16
C ALA A 539 -4.37 -9.63 -14.96
N LYS A 540 -3.27 -9.29 -15.63
CA LYS A 540 -2.42 -10.24 -16.38
C LYS A 540 -0.95 -9.86 -16.24
N GLN A 541 -0.09 -10.85 -16.38
CA GLN A 541 1.36 -10.68 -16.31
C GLN A 541 2.04 -11.55 -17.36
N VAL A 542 3.00 -10.98 -18.09
CA VAL A 542 3.75 -11.67 -19.13
C VAL A 542 5.22 -11.27 -19.02
N ARG A 543 6.12 -12.24 -19.14
CA ARG A 543 7.56 -11.99 -19.26
C ARG A 543 7.89 -11.64 -20.71
N VAL A 544 8.71 -10.63 -20.91
CA VAL A 544 9.17 -10.21 -22.24
C VAL A 544 9.92 -11.32 -22.95
N LYS A 545 9.58 -11.56 -24.19
CA LYS A 545 10.29 -12.50 -25.09
C LYS A 545 10.61 -11.79 -26.39
N ASN A 546 11.88 -11.77 -26.77
CA ASN A 546 12.34 -11.09 -27.98
C ASN A 546 11.87 -9.63 -28.09
N GLY A 547 11.89 -8.89 -26.97
CA GLY A 547 11.45 -7.51 -26.92
C GLY A 547 9.94 -7.30 -26.99
N ARG A 548 9.12 -8.36 -26.85
CA ARG A 548 7.65 -8.28 -26.90
C ARG A 548 7.00 -8.84 -25.64
N ALA A 549 5.89 -8.22 -25.26
CA ALA A 549 4.95 -8.70 -24.26
C ALA A 549 3.56 -8.78 -24.89
N ASP A 550 3.10 -10.00 -25.17
CA ASP A 550 1.84 -10.25 -25.89
C ASP A 550 0.78 -10.74 -24.89
N PHE A 551 -0.33 -10.03 -24.81
CA PHE A 551 -1.47 -10.33 -23.97
C PHE A 551 -2.66 -10.77 -24.83
N TYR A 552 -2.91 -12.07 -24.87
CA TYR A 552 -4.07 -12.67 -25.54
C TYR A 552 -5.26 -12.75 -24.57
N TYR A 553 -6.45 -12.91 -25.08
CA TYR A 553 -7.68 -13.07 -24.30
C TYR A 553 -7.82 -12.04 -23.18
N THR A 554 -7.61 -10.77 -23.54
CA THR A 554 -7.70 -9.65 -22.61
C THR A 554 -9.12 -9.09 -22.62
N ARG A 555 -9.77 -9.01 -21.45
CA ARG A 555 -11.16 -8.53 -21.35
C ARG A 555 -11.28 -7.08 -21.80
N PRO A 556 -12.38 -6.69 -22.49
CA PRO A 556 -12.59 -5.31 -22.92
C PRO A 556 -12.79 -4.39 -21.71
N THR A 557 -11.78 -3.58 -21.41
CA THR A 557 -11.82 -2.56 -20.35
C THR A 557 -10.57 -1.69 -20.46
N ASP A 558 -10.48 -0.71 -19.58
CA ASP A 558 -9.32 0.17 -19.45
C ASP A 558 -8.23 -0.50 -18.61
N TYR A 559 -7.01 -0.46 -19.11
CA TYR A 559 -5.82 -0.98 -18.43
C TYR A 559 -4.73 0.09 -18.32
N TYR A 560 -3.95 -0.02 -17.26
CA TYR A 560 -2.66 0.60 -17.14
C TYR A 560 -1.57 -0.46 -17.26
N VAL A 561 -0.36 -0.05 -17.63
CA VAL A 561 0.74 -0.98 -17.81
C VAL A 561 1.88 -0.61 -16.88
N ARG A 562 2.37 -1.60 -16.16
CA ARG A 562 3.57 -1.54 -15.33
C ARG A 562 4.55 -2.61 -15.77
N ALA A 563 5.83 -2.30 -15.75
CA ALA A 563 6.89 -3.28 -15.95
C ALA A 563 7.86 -3.24 -14.76
N PHE A 564 8.50 -4.36 -14.48
CA PHE A 564 9.62 -4.41 -13.55
C PHE A 564 10.70 -5.35 -14.06
N ILE A 565 11.92 -5.12 -13.60
CA ILE A 565 13.08 -5.95 -13.96
C ILE A 565 13.25 -7.01 -12.89
N ASP A 566 12.88 -8.24 -13.21
CA ASP A 566 12.96 -9.41 -12.35
C ASP A 566 14.36 -10.04 -12.48
N ALA A 567 15.27 -9.59 -11.64
CA ALA A 567 16.68 -9.98 -11.71
C ALA A 567 16.91 -11.44 -11.31
N ASN A 568 16.08 -11.99 -10.43
CA ASN A 568 16.21 -13.35 -9.90
C ASN A 568 15.30 -14.39 -10.57
N GLY A 569 14.41 -13.97 -11.48
CA GLY A 569 13.56 -14.86 -12.26
C GLY A 569 12.35 -15.44 -11.52
N ASN A 570 11.96 -14.85 -10.38
CA ASN A 570 10.88 -15.37 -9.54
C ASN A 570 9.48 -14.87 -9.94
N ASN A 571 9.35 -14.01 -10.96
CA ASN A 571 8.13 -13.35 -11.44
C ASN A 571 7.42 -12.48 -10.40
N ARG A 572 8.17 -11.96 -9.43
CA ARG A 572 7.69 -11.04 -8.39
C ARG A 572 8.69 -9.92 -8.23
N TRP A 573 8.20 -8.75 -7.93
CA TRP A 573 9.07 -7.64 -7.58
C TRP A 573 9.73 -7.87 -6.21
N ASP A 574 11.03 -7.62 -6.13
CA ASP A 574 11.81 -7.76 -4.91
C ASP A 574 12.40 -6.42 -4.43
N THR A 575 12.33 -6.24 -3.10
CA THR A 575 12.84 -5.04 -2.43
C THR A 575 14.37 -5.06 -2.34
N GLY A 576 14.96 -3.91 -2.00
CA GLY A 576 16.39 -3.76 -1.76
C GLY A 576 16.85 -4.32 -0.41
N CYS A 577 18.17 -4.27 -0.20
CA CYS A 577 18.83 -4.57 1.05
C CYS A 577 20.00 -3.59 1.24
N TYR A 578 19.94 -2.75 2.27
CA TYR A 578 20.98 -1.75 2.52
C TYR A 578 22.31 -2.38 2.91
N ALA A 579 22.28 -3.39 3.77
CA ALA A 579 23.49 -4.09 4.22
C ALA A 579 24.28 -4.76 3.07
N GLU A 580 23.59 -5.13 1.98
CA GLU A 580 24.20 -5.70 0.77
C GLU A 580 24.49 -4.64 -0.30
N GLY A 581 24.17 -3.37 -0.08
CA GLY A 581 24.21 -2.32 -1.10
C GLY A 581 23.26 -2.57 -2.28
N ARG A 582 22.28 -3.48 -2.12
CA ARG A 582 21.40 -3.91 -3.20
C ARG A 582 20.17 -3.01 -3.30
N GLN A 583 20.03 -2.38 -4.45
CA GLN A 583 18.85 -1.57 -4.79
C GLN A 583 17.62 -2.45 -5.01
N PRO A 584 16.39 -1.92 -4.76
CA PRO A 584 15.16 -2.59 -5.15
C PRO A 584 15.07 -2.73 -6.69
N GLU A 585 14.37 -3.75 -7.16
CA GLU A 585 14.13 -3.96 -8.59
C GLU A 585 13.48 -2.73 -9.23
N MET A 586 13.88 -2.44 -10.48
CA MET A 586 13.38 -1.28 -11.20
C MET A 586 11.94 -1.49 -11.64
N VAL A 587 11.12 -0.46 -11.44
CA VAL A 587 9.74 -0.40 -11.89
C VAL A 587 9.56 0.75 -12.87
N TYR A 588 8.75 0.52 -13.89
CA TYR A 588 8.40 1.48 -14.92
C TYR A 588 6.88 1.49 -15.14
N TYR A 589 6.33 2.63 -15.53
CA TYR A 589 4.94 2.75 -15.93
C TYR A 589 4.83 3.29 -17.35
N TYR A 590 3.95 2.67 -18.14
CA TYR A 590 3.49 3.25 -19.39
C TYR A 590 2.57 4.44 -19.08
N PRO A 591 2.86 5.65 -19.60
CA PRO A 591 2.21 6.87 -19.10
C PRO A 591 0.75 7.03 -19.53
N HIS A 592 0.28 6.18 -20.44
CA HIS A 592 -1.07 6.29 -20.99
C HIS A 592 -1.94 5.09 -20.63
N LYS A 593 -3.22 5.37 -20.45
CA LYS A 593 -4.25 4.34 -20.32
C LYS A 593 -4.49 3.67 -21.66
N ILE A 594 -4.65 2.35 -21.67
CA ILE A 594 -4.95 1.54 -22.85
C ILE A 594 -6.38 0.99 -22.70
N THR A 595 -7.25 1.33 -23.64
CA THR A 595 -8.63 0.80 -23.70
C THR A 595 -8.66 -0.39 -24.65
N VAL A 596 -8.80 -1.59 -24.08
CA VAL A 596 -8.98 -2.81 -24.86
C VAL A 596 -10.45 -2.95 -25.27
N ARG A 597 -10.71 -3.27 -26.54
CA ARG A 597 -12.04 -3.54 -27.09
C ARG A 597 -12.11 -4.98 -27.60
N ALA A 598 -13.30 -5.58 -27.55
CA ALA A 598 -13.53 -6.90 -28.09
C ALA A 598 -13.25 -6.95 -29.59
N ASN A 599 -12.66 -8.04 -30.05
CA ASN A 599 -12.23 -8.29 -31.44
C ASN A 599 -11.20 -7.26 -31.99
N TRP A 600 -10.48 -6.54 -31.10
CA TRP A 600 -9.44 -5.63 -31.55
C TRP A 600 -8.07 -6.14 -31.13
N ASP A 601 -7.14 -6.06 -32.05
CA ASP A 601 -5.72 -6.23 -31.82
C ASP A 601 -5.08 -4.84 -31.70
N ILE A 602 -4.49 -4.56 -30.56
CA ILE A 602 -3.91 -3.27 -30.23
C ILE A 602 -2.39 -3.45 -30.20
N GLU A 603 -1.68 -2.65 -30.97
CA GLU A 603 -0.21 -2.61 -30.96
C GLU A 603 0.27 -1.33 -30.27
N GLN A 604 1.24 -1.47 -29.37
CA GLN A 604 1.88 -0.36 -28.67
C GLN A 604 3.38 -0.57 -28.63
N THR A 605 4.11 0.55 -28.73
CA THR A 605 5.55 0.56 -28.51
C THR A 605 5.87 1.37 -27.27
N TRP A 606 6.73 0.85 -26.41
CA TRP A 606 7.12 1.47 -25.18
C TRP A 606 8.63 1.43 -24.99
N GLN A 607 9.23 2.60 -24.78
CA GLN A 607 10.60 2.74 -24.35
C GLN A 607 10.57 3.06 -22.83
N LEU A 608 11.18 2.21 -22.01
CA LEU A 608 11.04 2.24 -20.54
C LEU A 608 11.57 3.53 -19.92
N ASP A 609 12.60 4.11 -20.50
CA ASP A 609 13.31 5.31 -20.02
C ASP A 609 12.97 6.59 -20.79
N ALA A 610 11.91 6.57 -21.63
CA ALA A 610 11.49 7.75 -22.41
C ALA A 610 11.11 8.95 -21.52
N LEU A 611 10.63 8.69 -20.31
CA LEU A 611 10.28 9.70 -19.32
C LEU A 611 11.04 9.45 -18.02
N PRO A 612 11.39 10.51 -17.27
CA PRO A 612 11.91 10.35 -15.90
C PRO A 612 10.90 9.63 -15.01
N LEU A 613 11.38 8.82 -14.04
CA LEU A 613 10.53 7.96 -13.20
C LEU A 613 9.41 8.71 -12.48
N ASN A 614 9.67 9.94 -12.03
CA ASN A 614 8.69 10.79 -11.36
C ASN A 614 7.54 11.28 -12.26
N ARG A 615 7.62 11.03 -13.59
CA ARG A 615 6.60 11.42 -14.56
C ARG A 615 5.97 10.23 -15.31
N GLN A 616 6.39 9.01 -14.98
CA GLN A 616 5.90 7.83 -15.69
C GLN A 616 4.54 7.35 -15.19
N LYS A 617 4.29 7.41 -13.87
CA LYS A 617 3.04 6.91 -13.29
C LYS A 617 1.86 7.79 -13.71
N PRO A 618 0.80 7.20 -14.33
CA PRO A 618 -0.41 7.94 -14.69
C PRO A 618 -1.04 8.60 -13.46
N ALA A 619 -1.50 9.84 -13.62
CA ALA A 619 -2.06 10.64 -12.52
C ALA A 619 -3.29 9.96 -11.87
N GLU A 620 -4.06 9.20 -12.64
CA GLU A 620 -5.24 8.46 -12.16
C GLU A 620 -4.88 7.32 -11.21
N LEU A 621 -3.63 6.82 -11.27
CA LEU A 621 -3.12 5.79 -10.37
C LEU A 621 -2.42 6.36 -9.14
N VAL A 622 -2.15 7.66 -9.10
CA VAL A 622 -1.51 8.31 -7.95
C VAL A 622 -2.54 8.46 -6.83
N LYS A 623 -2.29 7.80 -5.71
CA LYS A 623 -3.15 7.83 -4.52
C LYS A 623 -2.86 9.02 -3.63
N GLN A 624 -1.59 9.44 -3.59
CA GLN A 624 -1.17 10.58 -2.81
C GLN A 624 -1.82 11.83 -3.39
N LYS A 625 -2.72 12.43 -2.61
CA LYS A 625 -3.31 13.72 -2.99
C LYS A 625 -2.28 14.82 -2.83
N GLY A 626 -2.24 15.72 -3.80
CA GLY A 626 -1.41 16.93 -3.71
C GLY A 626 -1.72 17.71 -2.43
N ASP A 627 -0.73 18.39 -1.89
CA ASP A 627 -0.93 19.30 -0.76
C ASP A 627 -1.96 20.34 -1.18
N THR A 628 -2.93 20.60 -0.32
CA THR A 628 -3.73 21.82 -0.40
C THR A 628 -2.76 22.97 -0.18
N LYS A 629 -2.22 23.52 -1.27
CA LYS A 629 -1.39 24.71 -1.17
C LYS A 629 -2.25 25.81 -0.56
N ASN A 630 -1.73 26.45 0.46
CA ASN A 630 -2.28 27.71 0.93
C ASN A 630 -2.07 28.73 -0.21
N THR A 631 -2.96 28.73 -1.18
CA THR A 631 -2.96 29.72 -2.26
C THR A 631 -3.79 30.92 -1.83
N PRO A 632 -3.37 32.14 -2.14
CA PRO A 632 -4.19 33.32 -1.91
C PRO A 632 -5.57 33.10 -2.52
N ARG A 633 -6.61 33.15 -1.70
CA ARG A 633 -8.00 33.02 -2.15
C ARG A 633 -8.53 34.40 -2.46
N ASN A 634 -9.11 34.60 -3.64
CA ASN A 634 -9.81 35.82 -3.96
C ASN A 634 -11.22 35.76 -3.35
N LEU A 635 -11.29 35.91 -2.02
CA LEU A 635 -12.51 35.81 -1.23
C LEU A 635 -13.51 36.93 -1.61
N ASN A 636 -13.01 38.11 -2.02
CA ASN A 636 -13.83 39.19 -2.45
C ASN A 636 -14.53 38.88 -3.79
N ALA A 637 -13.83 38.31 -4.76
CA ALA A 637 -14.43 37.85 -6.01
C ALA A 637 -15.42 36.70 -5.80
N GLU A 638 -15.11 35.73 -4.90
CA GLU A 638 -16.05 34.66 -4.52
C GLU A 638 -17.35 35.24 -3.90
N ARG A 639 -17.22 36.24 -3.03
CA ARG A 639 -18.35 36.94 -2.42
C ARG A 639 -19.22 37.67 -3.46
N GLU A 640 -18.58 38.37 -4.40
CA GLU A 640 -19.31 39.04 -5.49
C GLU A 640 -20.04 38.04 -6.41
N ARG A 641 -19.41 36.90 -6.73
CA ARG A 641 -20.07 35.83 -7.51
C ARG A 641 -21.29 35.28 -6.78
N LYS A 642 -21.19 35.05 -5.47
CA LYS A 642 -22.34 34.60 -4.66
C LYS A 642 -23.46 35.65 -4.62
N LYS A 643 -23.14 36.96 -4.58
CA LYS A 643 -24.14 38.01 -4.63
C LYS A 643 -24.83 38.15 -5.99
N ARG A 644 -24.15 37.76 -7.09
CA ARG A 644 -24.72 37.82 -8.46
C ARG A 644 -25.49 36.56 -8.86
N GLY A 645 -25.28 35.46 -8.13
CA GLY A 645 -25.88 34.13 -8.42
C GLY A 645 -27.01 33.73 -7.47
N GLY A 646 -27.40 34.56 -6.51
CA GLY A 646 -28.59 34.45 -5.67
C GLY A 646 -29.54 35.56 -6.04
#